data_98bbc3f542fba8bc4c45b271c329c981
#
_entry.id   98bbc3f542fba8bc4c45b271c329c981
#
_cell.length_a   1.000
_cell.length_b   1.000
_cell.length_c   1.000
_cell.angle_alpha   90.00
_cell.angle_beta   90.00
_cell.angle_gamma   90.00
#
_symmetry.space_group_name_H-M   'P 1'
#
loop_
_entity.id
_entity.type
_entity.pdbx_description
1 polymer ?
#
loop_
_entity_poly.entity_id
_entity_poly.type
_entity_poly.pdbx_seq_one_letter_code
_entity_poly.pdbx_strand_id
1 'polypeptide(L)'
;MDIRKAYLDFFASKGHEVTPSSPLVPDDATLLFTNAGMVPFKSIFTGEIPRPNPPRKTSCQTCIRAGGKHNDLDNVGYTARHHTFFEMLGNFSFGDYFKEQAIAYAWEFVTEVLKLPKDRLYVTVHENDDEAFNLWQKHIQKERIYKFGDKDNFWQMGDTGPCGPCSEIFYDQGEEHFNSSEDYMGGDGDRFLEIWNLVFMQYERSADGVLSPLPKPSIDTGMGLERVTAIKEGKFSNFDSSLFMPIINEISKLCNKTYIYESGASFRVIADHIRSSVFLLAQGVSFDKEGRGYVLRRILRRALRHGYLLGFKQAFMYKLVDVVCDLMGGHYTYLNEKKDFIKEQIRLEEERFLSTIENGIEIFNEELKNTKEIFSGEVAFKLYDTYGFPLDLTADMLREKNLKVDEEKFELLMNEQKARAKASWKGSGDKTASGDFKNLLEKFGENHFVGYEKAECESKILALLDEEFKEVSTLKDAGWVMLENTPFYATSGGQSADSGFIAKREVLDTQKFFNLNLSFIKAGEELKVGDIVHARIDTEKREQIARHHSATHLLHHALREILGSHVSQAGSLVESNKLRFDFTHHKALSKEELESIEKRVNEMIINSSEAILENMPLEEAKKSGAIALFNEKYQGNVRVLTLGESKELCGGTHVKNTAQIGSFYIVKESGVSAGVRRIEAVVSKAALEFVKNQLEELSKAKDELKNNDILSGVKKLKNEILSLKNELKNSSKTELDSRNIQGVEICVKRVDNGDIKAMIDDFKNKFAKAVILLIQVKDEKITLAAGVKDAPLKAGALVKEAAQILGGNGGGRDDFATAGGKDLSKINEALKQSLETIEKAL
;
A
#
# COMPACT_ATOMS: atom_id res chain seq x y z
N MET A 1 -18.06 30.55 15.20
CA MET A 1 -18.36 29.61 16.30
C MET A 1 -17.58 28.33 16.03
N ASP A 2 -16.81 27.84 16.97
CA ASP A 2 -16.19 26.50 16.85
C ASP A 2 -17.25 25.44 17.17
N ILE A 3 -17.77 24.79 16.14
CA ILE A 3 -18.87 23.82 16.23
C ILE A 3 -18.41 22.55 16.95
N ARG A 4 -17.17 22.09 16.71
CA ARG A 4 -16.61 20.91 17.43
C ARG A 4 -16.64 21.16 18.94
N LYS A 5 -16.05 22.28 19.35
CA LYS A 5 -16.01 22.64 20.75
C LYS A 5 -17.39 22.83 21.35
N ALA A 6 -18.28 23.53 20.65
CA ALA A 6 -19.66 23.76 21.12
C ALA A 6 -20.42 22.45 21.33
N TYR A 7 -20.26 21.46 20.42
CA TYR A 7 -20.89 20.15 20.50
C TYR A 7 -20.35 19.33 21.69
N LEU A 8 -19.04 19.24 21.80
CA LEU A 8 -18.40 18.47 22.86
C LEU A 8 -18.68 19.06 24.25
N ASP A 9 -18.62 20.39 24.40
CA ASP A 9 -18.93 21.09 25.64
C ASP A 9 -20.43 20.91 26.02
N PHE A 10 -21.33 20.98 25.04
CA PHE A 10 -22.76 20.75 25.28
C PHE A 10 -23.03 19.36 25.85
N PHE A 11 -22.49 18.31 25.18
CA PHE A 11 -22.72 16.94 25.67
C PHE A 11 -21.94 16.62 26.93
N ALA A 12 -20.77 17.22 27.15
CA ALA A 12 -20.09 17.17 28.47
C ALA A 12 -20.98 17.73 29.58
N SER A 13 -21.69 18.85 29.33
CA SER A 13 -22.65 19.42 30.30
C SER A 13 -23.85 18.52 30.59
N LYS A 14 -24.16 17.60 29.64
CA LYS A 14 -25.19 16.55 29.78
C LYS A 14 -24.65 15.25 30.42
N GLY A 15 -23.42 15.26 30.93
CA GLY A 15 -22.79 14.12 31.61
C GLY A 15 -22.13 13.09 30.69
N HIS A 16 -21.81 13.45 29.47
CA HIS A 16 -21.03 12.60 28.55
C HIS A 16 -19.52 12.77 28.77
N GLU A 17 -18.80 11.68 28.75
CA GLU A 17 -17.34 11.70 28.71
C GLU A 17 -16.87 12.05 27.28
N VAL A 18 -16.05 13.11 27.16
CA VAL A 18 -15.44 13.49 25.88
C VAL A 18 -14.35 12.51 25.53
N THR A 19 -14.48 11.83 24.39
CA THR A 19 -13.55 10.83 23.91
C THR A 19 -12.83 11.35 22.66
N PRO A 20 -11.51 11.21 22.52
CA PRO A 20 -10.80 11.60 21.32
C PRO A 20 -11.21 10.76 20.12
N SER A 21 -10.97 11.27 18.89
CA SER A 21 -11.17 10.51 17.66
C SER A 21 -10.32 9.24 17.67
N SER A 22 -10.95 8.11 17.39
CA SER A 22 -10.25 6.84 17.18
C SER A 22 -9.58 6.81 15.79
N PRO A 23 -8.61 5.91 15.56
CA PRO A 23 -7.95 5.77 14.27
C PRO A 23 -8.92 5.51 13.12
N LEU A 24 -8.58 6.00 11.92
CA LEU A 24 -9.30 5.71 10.67
C LEU A 24 -9.19 4.24 10.25
N VAL A 25 -8.16 3.54 10.72
CA VAL A 25 -8.03 2.09 10.57
C VAL A 25 -8.62 1.45 11.81
N PRO A 26 -9.84 0.87 11.73
CA PRO A 26 -10.49 0.28 12.89
C PRO A 26 -9.91 -1.10 13.22
N ASP A 27 -10.10 -1.53 14.46
CA ASP A 27 -9.75 -2.89 14.90
C ASP A 27 -10.73 -3.96 14.37
N ASP A 28 -11.79 -3.55 13.67
CA ASP A 28 -12.77 -4.42 13.04
C ASP A 28 -12.29 -4.87 11.66
N ALA A 29 -11.99 -6.16 11.51
CA ALA A 29 -11.52 -6.76 10.26
C ALA A 29 -12.56 -6.72 9.12
N THR A 30 -13.83 -6.50 9.42
CA THR A 30 -14.91 -6.40 8.43
C THR A 30 -14.97 -5.03 7.77
N LEU A 31 -14.30 -4.02 8.32
CA LEU A 31 -14.27 -2.66 7.82
C LEU A 31 -12.89 -2.27 7.29
N LEU A 32 -12.89 -1.61 6.14
CA LEU A 32 -11.65 -1.01 5.60
C LEU A 32 -11.24 0.21 6.44
N PHE A 33 -12.20 1.06 6.75
CA PHE A 33 -11.98 2.29 7.51
C PHE A 33 -13.11 2.55 8.50
N THR A 34 -12.83 3.36 9.50
CA THR A 34 -13.86 3.93 10.39
C THR A 34 -14.77 4.84 9.55
N ASN A 35 -16.00 4.41 9.34
CA ASN A 35 -16.98 5.06 8.46
C ASN A 35 -18.13 5.75 9.21
N ALA A 36 -18.19 5.59 10.54
CA ALA A 36 -19.20 6.20 11.41
C ALA A 36 -18.66 6.39 12.84
N GLY A 37 -19.27 7.31 13.58
CA GLY A 37 -18.86 7.66 14.95
C GLY A 37 -18.98 6.52 15.95
N MET A 38 -19.89 5.57 15.71
CA MET A 38 -20.13 4.44 16.61
C MET A 38 -19.12 3.30 16.48
N VAL A 39 -18.38 3.20 15.36
CA VAL A 39 -17.47 2.07 15.10
C VAL A 39 -16.52 1.77 16.26
N PRO A 40 -15.89 2.75 16.91
CA PRO A 40 -15.03 2.50 18.06
C PRO A 40 -15.74 1.92 19.29
N PHE A 41 -17.06 2.01 19.33
CA PHE A 41 -17.89 1.59 20.47
C PHE A 41 -18.71 0.33 20.20
N LYS A 42 -18.52 -0.32 19.04
CA LYS A 42 -19.25 -1.52 18.64
C LYS A 42 -19.30 -2.58 19.75
N SER A 43 -18.16 -2.93 20.31
CA SER A 43 -18.04 -3.96 21.36
C SER A 43 -18.76 -3.58 22.66
N ILE A 44 -18.99 -2.28 22.91
CA ILE A 44 -19.78 -1.82 24.06
C ILE A 44 -21.28 -2.00 23.76
N PHE A 45 -21.74 -1.69 22.56
CA PHE A 45 -23.12 -1.87 22.14
C PHE A 45 -23.54 -3.35 22.13
N THR A 46 -22.66 -4.24 21.66
CA THR A 46 -22.88 -5.70 21.62
C THR A 46 -22.74 -6.36 23.01
N GLY A 47 -22.17 -5.65 23.98
CA GLY A 47 -21.92 -6.17 25.34
C GLY A 47 -20.68 -7.03 25.48
N GLU A 48 -19.83 -7.11 24.43
CA GLU A 48 -18.52 -7.79 24.48
C GLU A 48 -17.58 -7.12 25.49
N ILE A 49 -17.69 -5.81 25.65
CA ILE A 49 -16.96 -5.00 26.64
C ILE A 49 -17.96 -4.40 27.64
N PRO A 50 -17.64 -4.39 28.94
CA PRO A 50 -18.46 -3.75 29.96
C PRO A 50 -18.71 -2.28 29.63
N ARG A 51 -19.90 -1.81 29.97
CA ARG A 51 -20.28 -0.39 29.80
C ARG A 51 -19.36 0.52 30.60
N PRO A 52 -18.94 1.67 30.03
CA PRO A 52 -18.13 2.66 30.73
C PRO A 52 -18.93 3.33 31.89
N ASN A 53 -18.20 4.00 32.72
CA ASN A 53 -18.81 4.86 33.77
C ASN A 53 -18.16 6.27 33.65
N PRO A 54 -18.92 7.29 33.20
CA PRO A 54 -20.35 7.30 32.90
C PRO A 54 -20.70 6.49 31.65
N PRO A 55 -21.93 5.94 31.54
CA PRO A 55 -22.37 5.16 30.39
C PRO A 55 -22.80 6.05 29.20
N ARG A 56 -22.13 7.17 29.03
CA ARG A 56 -22.33 8.19 27.99
C ARG A 56 -21.00 8.67 27.45
N LYS A 57 -20.88 8.74 26.14
CA LYS A 57 -19.69 9.30 25.50
C LYS A 57 -20.08 10.30 24.41
N THR A 58 -19.15 11.23 24.12
CA THR A 58 -19.27 12.13 22.98
C THR A 58 -17.93 12.27 22.29
N SER A 59 -17.92 12.35 20.96
CA SER A 59 -16.71 12.50 20.18
C SER A 59 -16.91 13.31 18.91
N CYS A 60 -15.81 13.81 18.36
CA CYS A 60 -15.70 14.27 16.99
C CYS A 60 -14.83 13.24 16.25
N GLN A 61 -15.47 12.28 15.57
CA GLN A 61 -14.80 11.15 14.94
C GLN A 61 -14.47 11.44 13.49
N THR A 62 -13.20 11.28 13.11
CA THR A 62 -12.78 11.28 11.71
C THR A 62 -13.27 10.02 11.00
N CYS A 63 -13.87 10.18 9.83
CA CYS A 63 -14.48 9.08 9.06
C CYS A 63 -13.98 9.08 7.61
N ILE A 64 -13.87 7.88 7.02
CA ILE A 64 -13.62 7.67 5.60
C ILE A 64 -14.74 6.86 4.98
N ARG A 65 -15.33 7.38 3.89
CA ARG A 65 -16.32 6.71 3.03
C ARG A 65 -15.84 6.68 1.58
N ALA A 66 -14.91 5.78 1.29
CA ALA A 66 -14.28 5.66 -0.04
C ALA A 66 -14.07 4.19 -0.44
N GLY A 67 -15.00 3.31 -0.07
CA GLY A 67 -15.00 1.88 -0.39
C GLY A 67 -15.85 1.08 0.57
N GLY A 68 -16.21 -0.15 0.19
CA GLY A 68 -17.12 -0.99 0.96
C GLY A 68 -18.58 -0.56 0.78
N LYS A 69 -19.43 -0.85 1.78
CA LYS A 69 -20.89 -0.59 1.73
C LYS A 69 -21.22 0.91 1.67
N HIS A 70 -20.45 1.73 2.38
CA HIS A 70 -20.60 3.19 2.37
C HIS A 70 -19.50 3.80 1.50
N ASN A 71 -19.83 4.19 0.27
CA ASN A 71 -18.89 4.73 -0.69
C ASN A 71 -19.45 6.02 -1.31
N ASP A 72 -18.91 7.15 -0.89
CA ASP A 72 -19.30 8.47 -1.40
C ASP A 72 -18.37 9.00 -2.52
N LEU A 73 -17.31 8.26 -2.86
CA LEU A 73 -16.24 8.70 -3.76
C LEU A 73 -16.78 9.29 -5.07
N ASP A 74 -17.78 8.63 -5.68
CA ASP A 74 -18.30 9.01 -6.98
C ASP A 74 -19.11 10.32 -6.96
N ASN A 75 -19.71 10.64 -5.80
CA ASN A 75 -20.52 11.84 -5.59
C ASN A 75 -19.67 13.07 -5.24
N VAL A 76 -18.44 12.86 -4.75
CA VAL A 76 -17.54 13.95 -4.33
C VAL A 76 -17.21 14.85 -5.50
N GLY A 77 -17.43 16.14 -5.29
CA GLY A 77 -17.20 17.18 -6.27
C GLY A 77 -18.43 17.51 -7.14
N TYR A 78 -19.40 16.62 -7.25
CA TYR A 78 -20.61 16.79 -8.06
C TYR A 78 -21.86 17.14 -7.25
N THR A 79 -21.90 16.73 -5.97
CA THR A 79 -22.92 17.13 -5.01
C THR A 79 -22.37 18.18 -4.03
N ALA A 80 -23.25 18.90 -3.36
CA ALA A 80 -22.89 19.93 -2.39
C ALA A 80 -22.39 19.36 -1.03
N ARG A 81 -22.65 18.07 -0.73
CA ARG A 81 -22.62 17.50 0.63
C ARG A 81 -21.78 16.27 0.85
N HIS A 82 -21.32 15.56 -0.20
CA HIS A 82 -20.60 14.30 -0.04
C HIS A 82 -19.08 14.49 0.02
N HIS A 83 -18.46 13.73 0.91
CA HIS A 83 -17.02 13.75 1.18
C HIS A 83 -16.46 12.35 1.35
N THR A 84 -15.21 12.12 0.90
CA THR A 84 -14.51 10.88 1.25
C THR A 84 -13.96 10.91 2.66
N PHE A 85 -13.55 12.06 3.17
CA PHE A 85 -13.16 12.30 4.55
C PHE A 85 -14.05 13.38 5.16
N PHE A 86 -14.60 13.10 6.33
CA PHE A 86 -15.40 14.06 7.08
C PHE A 86 -15.32 13.82 8.60
N GLU A 87 -15.81 14.77 9.37
CA GLU A 87 -15.85 14.68 10.81
C GLU A 87 -17.30 14.48 11.26
N MET A 88 -17.54 13.39 12.00
CA MET A 88 -18.84 13.04 12.56
C MET A 88 -18.87 13.37 14.05
N LEU A 89 -19.72 14.30 14.42
CA LEU A 89 -20.02 14.64 15.82
C LEU A 89 -21.05 13.65 16.35
N GLY A 90 -20.69 12.92 17.40
CA GLY A 90 -21.53 11.86 17.95
C GLY A 90 -21.72 11.96 19.45
N ASN A 91 -22.94 11.64 19.91
CA ASN A 91 -23.22 11.35 21.29
C ASN A 91 -23.83 9.97 21.44
N PHE A 92 -23.38 9.25 22.47
CA PHE A 92 -23.65 7.84 22.67
C PHE A 92 -24.20 7.60 24.07
N SER A 93 -25.20 6.74 24.15
CA SER A 93 -25.76 6.25 25.43
C SER A 93 -25.75 4.73 25.40
N PHE A 94 -25.05 4.12 26.33
CA PHE A 94 -24.93 2.66 26.43
C PHE A 94 -25.94 2.11 27.43
N GLY A 95 -27.23 2.13 27.04
CA GLY A 95 -28.32 1.67 27.87
C GLY A 95 -28.58 2.53 29.13
N ASP A 96 -28.38 3.83 29.02
CA ASP A 96 -28.68 4.81 30.08
C ASP A 96 -29.89 5.64 29.69
N TYR A 97 -29.80 6.59 28.76
CA TYR A 97 -30.95 7.25 28.20
C TYR A 97 -31.31 6.72 26.82
N PHE A 98 -32.56 6.97 26.39
CA PHE A 98 -33.04 6.50 25.08
C PHE A 98 -33.74 7.63 24.30
N LYS A 99 -34.72 7.33 23.46
CA LYS A 99 -35.34 8.25 22.48
C LYS A 99 -35.72 9.62 23.03
N GLU A 100 -36.42 9.69 24.18
CA GLU A 100 -36.95 10.96 24.69
C GLU A 100 -35.85 11.98 24.98
N GLN A 101 -34.78 11.54 25.65
CA GLN A 101 -33.67 12.44 25.98
C GLN A 101 -32.76 12.69 24.75
N ALA A 102 -32.56 11.70 23.88
CA ALA A 102 -31.81 11.90 22.66
C ALA A 102 -32.42 12.96 21.75
N ILE A 103 -33.75 12.89 21.56
CA ILE A 103 -34.54 13.88 20.80
C ILE A 103 -34.48 15.26 21.45
N ALA A 104 -34.69 15.33 22.76
CA ALA A 104 -34.66 16.58 23.50
C ALA A 104 -33.28 17.27 23.40
N TYR A 105 -32.19 16.52 23.60
CA TYR A 105 -30.81 17.04 23.46
C TYR A 105 -30.51 17.52 22.03
N ALA A 106 -30.92 16.73 21.04
CA ALA A 106 -30.69 17.09 19.64
C ALA A 106 -31.45 18.39 19.30
N TRP A 107 -32.70 18.50 19.67
CA TRP A 107 -33.51 19.69 19.44
C TRP A 107 -32.94 20.91 20.15
N GLU A 108 -32.58 20.78 21.43
CA GLU A 108 -31.93 21.85 22.21
C GLU A 108 -30.64 22.32 21.54
N PHE A 109 -29.79 21.39 21.07
CA PHE A 109 -28.54 21.75 20.45
C PHE A 109 -28.76 22.53 19.14
N VAL A 110 -29.61 22.04 18.24
CA VAL A 110 -29.81 22.71 16.94
C VAL A 110 -30.54 24.04 17.06
N THR A 111 -31.45 24.19 18.02
CA THR A 111 -32.27 25.41 18.15
C THR A 111 -31.70 26.45 19.09
N GLU A 112 -31.08 26.01 20.21
CA GLU A 112 -30.62 26.96 21.25
C GLU A 112 -29.10 27.19 21.19
N VAL A 113 -28.29 26.17 20.85
CA VAL A 113 -26.85 26.32 20.74
C VAL A 113 -26.46 26.78 19.34
N LEU A 114 -26.88 26.02 18.31
CA LEU A 114 -26.61 26.38 16.92
C LEU A 114 -27.52 27.53 16.45
N LYS A 115 -28.65 27.77 17.08
CA LYS A 115 -29.62 28.79 16.73
C LYS A 115 -30.07 28.72 15.27
N LEU A 116 -30.36 27.50 14.80
CA LEU A 116 -30.96 27.32 13.49
C LEU A 116 -32.44 27.75 13.49
N PRO A 117 -32.91 28.38 12.41
CA PRO A 117 -34.33 28.75 12.31
C PRO A 117 -35.25 27.54 12.36
N LYS A 118 -36.18 27.53 13.34
CA LYS A 118 -37.09 26.39 13.56
C LYS A 118 -38.00 26.13 12.37
N ASP A 119 -38.32 27.15 11.62
CA ASP A 119 -39.14 27.11 10.39
C ASP A 119 -38.41 26.50 9.17
N ARG A 120 -37.11 26.29 9.25
CA ARG A 120 -36.34 25.58 8.25
C ARG A 120 -36.00 24.14 8.65
N LEU A 121 -36.38 23.69 9.83
CA LEU A 121 -36.12 22.35 10.33
C LEU A 121 -37.26 21.38 9.98
N TYR A 122 -36.90 20.20 9.54
CA TYR A 122 -37.74 19.06 9.28
C TYR A 122 -37.16 17.82 9.95
N VAL A 123 -38.04 16.84 10.24
CA VAL A 123 -37.63 15.59 10.89
C VAL A 123 -38.20 14.41 10.15
N THR A 124 -37.42 13.34 10.08
CA THR A 124 -37.90 12.03 9.60
C THR A 124 -37.86 11.01 10.73
N VAL A 125 -38.77 10.05 10.69
CA VAL A 125 -38.84 8.91 11.59
C VAL A 125 -39.16 7.65 10.81
N HIS A 126 -38.75 6.50 11.35
CA HIS A 126 -39.14 5.22 10.75
C HIS A 126 -40.67 5.04 10.80
N GLU A 127 -41.26 4.54 9.73
CA GLU A 127 -42.72 4.44 9.54
C GLU A 127 -43.44 3.69 10.67
N ASN A 128 -42.75 2.70 11.29
CA ASN A 128 -43.26 1.91 12.40
C ASN A 128 -42.83 2.41 13.78
N ASP A 129 -42.14 3.58 13.88
CA ASP A 129 -41.70 4.16 15.15
C ASP A 129 -42.64 5.29 15.61
N ASP A 130 -43.85 4.91 16.03
CA ASP A 130 -44.84 5.86 16.58
C ASP A 130 -44.36 6.54 17.86
N GLU A 131 -43.46 5.90 18.62
CA GLU A 131 -42.90 6.50 19.84
C GLU A 131 -42.05 7.72 19.47
N ALA A 132 -41.10 7.57 18.54
CA ALA A 132 -40.29 8.70 18.08
C ALA A 132 -41.14 9.79 17.44
N PHE A 133 -42.14 9.43 16.64
CA PHE A 133 -43.09 10.39 16.05
C PHE A 133 -43.81 11.24 17.11
N ASN A 134 -44.34 10.61 18.16
CA ASN A 134 -45.03 11.30 19.24
C ASN A 134 -44.08 12.16 20.10
N LEU A 135 -42.85 11.72 20.29
CA LEU A 135 -41.83 12.50 21.01
C LEU A 135 -41.45 13.76 20.25
N TRP A 136 -41.27 13.64 18.91
CA TRP A 136 -40.95 14.82 18.08
C TRP A 136 -42.09 15.86 18.08
N GLN A 137 -43.34 15.47 18.17
CA GLN A 137 -44.48 16.42 18.25
C GLN A 137 -44.40 17.34 19.47
N LYS A 138 -43.60 17.01 20.48
CA LYS A 138 -43.34 17.92 21.64
C LYS A 138 -42.47 19.11 21.25
N HIS A 139 -41.74 19.00 20.13
CA HIS A 139 -40.69 19.94 19.72
C HIS A 139 -40.97 20.65 18.39
N ILE A 140 -41.60 19.97 17.44
CA ILE A 140 -41.82 20.47 16.07
C ILE A 140 -43.26 20.17 15.63
N GLN A 141 -43.81 20.98 14.72
CA GLN A 141 -45.15 20.80 14.17
C GLN A 141 -45.25 19.48 13.40
N LYS A 142 -46.41 18.81 13.52
CA LYS A 142 -46.67 17.50 12.91
C LYS A 142 -46.44 17.46 11.41
N GLU A 143 -46.76 18.55 10.70
CA GLU A 143 -46.63 18.70 9.27
C GLU A 143 -45.18 18.74 8.77
N ARG A 144 -44.22 18.84 9.70
CA ARG A 144 -42.78 18.82 9.43
C ARG A 144 -42.11 17.52 9.87
N ILE A 145 -42.88 16.50 10.26
CA ILE A 145 -42.40 15.17 10.61
C ILE A 145 -42.86 14.19 9.53
N TYR A 146 -41.92 13.61 8.83
CA TYR A 146 -42.15 12.65 7.74
C TYR A 146 -41.84 11.23 8.20
N LYS A 147 -42.57 10.25 7.65
CA LYS A 147 -42.37 8.84 7.92
C LYS A 147 -41.79 8.15 6.69
N PHE A 148 -40.64 7.46 6.84
CA PHE A 148 -39.99 6.67 5.77
C PHE A 148 -39.71 5.25 6.26
N GLY A 149 -39.47 4.34 5.31
CA GLY A 149 -39.21 2.94 5.59
C GLY A 149 -37.74 2.64 5.87
N ASP A 150 -37.41 1.35 5.80
CA ASP A 150 -36.06 0.82 6.12
C ASP A 150 -34.95 1.42 5.25
N LYS A 151 -35.24 1.84 4.03
CA LYS A 151 -34.23 2.43 3.15
C LYS A 151 -33.64 3.71 3.73
N ASP A 152 -34.47 4.55 4.34
CA ASP A 152 -34.09 5.90 4.75
C ASP A 152 -33.99 6.05 6.29
N ASN A 153 -34.86 5.38 7.04
CA ASN A 153 -34.91 5.54 8.50
C ASN A 153 -34.62 4.24 9.28
N PHE A 154 -33.83 3.32 8.73
CA PHE A 154 -33.23 2.20 9.46
C PHE A 154 -31.74 2.12 9.21
N TRP A 155 -30.95 2.40 10.26
CA TRP A 155 -29.50 2.42 10.16
C TRP A 155 -28.89 1.07 10.56
N GLN A 156 -27.84 0.65 9.83
CA GLN A 156 -27.04 -0.53 10.13
C GLN A 156 -25.57 -0.27 9.84
N MET A 157 -24.70 -0.77 10.70
CA MET A 157 -23.24 -0.56 10.60
C MET A 157 -22.63 -1.19 9.35
N GLY A 158 -23.06 -2.40 9.02
CA GLY A 158 -22.57 -3.22 7.91
C GLY A 158 -23.55 -4.33 7.60
N ASP A 159 -23.08 -5.42 7.03
CA ASP A 159 -23.89 -6.62 6.80
C ASP A 159 -24.22 -7.34 8.11
N THR A 160 -23.39 -7.12 9.14
CA THR A 160 -23.57 -7.63 10.51
C THR A 160 -23.32 -6.52 11.52
N GLY A 161 -23.85 -6.67 12.74
CA GLY A 161 -23.60 -5.77 13.86
C GLY A 161 -24.81 -4.98 14.31
N PRO A 162 -24.62 -3.99 15.21
CA PRO A 162 -25.70 -3.20 15.78
C PRO A 162 -26.48 -2.41 14.75
N CYS A 163 -27.80 -2.36 14.91
CA CYS A 163 -28.71 -1.65 14.01
C CYS A 163 -30.00 -1.25 14.74
N GLY A 164 -30.80 -0.37 14.11
CA GLY A 164 -32.08 0.03 14.61
C GLY A 164 -32.74 1.15 13.80
N PRO A 165 -34.02 1.44 14.06
CA PRO A 165 -34.71 2.55 13.46
C PRO A 165 -34.01 3.86 13.82
N CYS A 166 -34.05 4.84 12.93
CA CYS A 166 -33.46 6.14 13.18
C CYS A 166 -34.41 7.29 12.88
N SER A 167 -34.03 8.45 13.37
CA SER A 167 -34.71 9.71 13.13
C SER A 167 -33.68 10.75 12.69
N GLU A 168 -33.99 11.46 11.64
CA GLU A 168 -33.06 12.40 11.07
C GLU A 168 -33.59 13.83 11.15
N ILE A 169 -32.68 14.79 11.36
CA ILE A 169 -32.99 16.22 11.32
C ILE A 169 -32.45 16.76 9.99
N PHE A 170 -33.34 17.39 9.25
CA PHE A 170 -33.05 18.04 7.97
C PHE A 170 -33.16 19.56 8.09
N TYR A 171 -32.39 20.25 7.29
CA TYR A 171 -32.42 21.67 7.11
C TYR A 171 -32.84 22.03 5.68
N ASP A 172 -33.93 22.79 5.49
CA ASP A 172 -34.34 23.33 4.20
C ASP A 172 -33.47 24.54 3.86
N GLN A 173 -32.62 24.39 2.86
CA GLN A 173 -31.70 25.44 2.39
C GLN A 173 -32.43 26.58 1.67
N GLY A 174 -33.66 26.37 1.23
CA GLY A 174 -34.52 27.38 0.60
C GLY A 174 -34.97 27.03 -0.81
N GLU A 175 -36.06 27.64 -1.27
CA GLU A 175 -36.64 27.38 -2.58
C GLU A 175 -35.72 27.86 -3.73
N GLU A 176 -34.84 28.80 -3.46
CA GLU A 176 -33.84 29.29 -4.37
C GLU A 176 -32.82 28.21 -4.79
N HIS A 177 -32.76 27.13 -4.04
CA HIS A 177 -31.87 25.98 -4.30
C HIS A 177 -32.61 24.78 -4.91
N PHE A 178 -33.82 24.99 -5.45
CA PHE A 178 -34.52 23.95 -6.23
C PHE A 178 -33.89 23.81 -7.60
N ASN A 179 -32.99 22.79 -7.74
CA ASN A 179 -32.20 22.58 -8.95
C ASN A 179 -32.57 21.29 -9.71
N SER A 180 -33.32 20.40 -9.08
CA SER A 180 -33.70 19.12 -9.65
C SER A 180 -35.06 18.64 -9.17
N SER A 181 -35.65 17.68 -9.87
CA SER A 181 -36.90 17.02 -9.45
C SER A 181 -36.76 16.27 -8.13
N GLU A 182 -35.50 16.00 -7.69
CA GLU A 182 -35.19 15.30 -6.43
C GLU A 182 -35.08 16.24 -5.22
N ASP A 183 -35.27 17.56 -5.38
CA ASP A 183 -35.20 18.56 -4.30
C ASP A 183 -36.52 18.66 -3.51
N TYR A 184 -36.99 17.53 -3.03
CA TYR A 184 -38.16 17.40 -2.12
C TYR A 184 -37.73 16.66 -0.85
N MET A 185 -38.55 16.73 0.19
CA MET A 185 -38.25 16.06 1.46
C MET A 185 -38.27 14.53 1.29
N GLY A 186 -37.12 13.89 1.49
CA GLY A 186 -36.88 12.47 1.21
C GLY A 186 -36.34 12.17 -0.17
N GLY A 187 -36.10 13.15 -1.03
CA GLY A 187 -35.41 13.00 -2.31
C GLY A 187 -33.90 13.12 -2.18
N ASP A 188 -33.18 12.76 -3.25
CA ASP A 188 -31.70 12.74 -3.30
C ASP A 188 -31.09 14.13 -3.64
N GLY A 189 -31.92 15.20 -3.73
CA GLY A 189 -31.49 16.56 -4.00
C GLY A 189 -30.69 17.22 -2.87
N ASP A 190 -30.17 18.41 -3.14
CA ASP A 190 -29.32 19.15 -2.19
C ASP A 190 -30.09 20.22 -1.37
N ARG A 191 -31.39 20.48 -1.66
CA ARG A 191 -32.20 21.47 -0.93
C ARG A 191 -32.44 21.06 0.53
N PHE A 192 -32.98 19.86 0.76
CA PHE A 192 -33.22 19.33 2.10
C PHE A 192 -31.98 18.55 2.58
N LEU A 193 -31.17 19.22 3.36
CA LEU A 193 -29.90 18.67 3.81
C LEU A 193 -30.05 17.95 5.15
N GLU A 194 -29.88 16.63 5.19
CA GLU A 194 -29.75 15.87 6.43
C GLU A 194 -28.51 16.38 7.20
N ILE A 195 -28.71 16.87 8.41
CA ILE A 195 -27.66 17.41 9.27
C ILE A 195 -27.29 16.49 10.42
N TRP A 196 -28.23 15.68 10.89
CA TRP A 196 -28.04 14.83 12.05
C TRP A 196 -28.91 13.59 11.99
N ASN A 197 -28.31 12.42 12.16
CA ASN A 197 -29.01 11.15 12.28
C ASN A 197 -28.97 10.67 13.75
N LEU A 198 -30.12 10.35 14.35
CA LEU A 198 -30.28 9.79 15.67
C LEU A 198 -30.69 8.33 15.53
N VAL A 199 -29.80 7.41 15.81
CA VAL A 199 -30.03 5.97 15.70
C VAL A 199 -30.45 5.39 17.04
N PHE A 200 -31.58 4.73 17.06
CA PHE A 200 -32.15 4.04 18.23
C PHE A 200 -31.69 2.57 18.15
N MET A 201 -30.50 2.29 18.63
CA MET A 201 -29.87 0.97 18.59
C MET A 201 -30.64 -0.02 19.45
N GLN A 202 -31.35 -0.95 18.83
CA GLN A 202 -32.21 -1.93 19.50
C GLN A 202 -31.84 -3.35 19.15
N TYR A 203 -31.20 -3.58 17.99
CA TYR A 203 -30.96 -4.91 17.43
C TYR A 203 -29.50 -5.11 17.05
N GLU A 204 -29.11 -6.38 17.01
CA GLU A 204 -27.89 -6.87 16.36
C GLU A 204 -28.29 -7.74 15.18
N ARG A 205 -27.67 -7.49 14.02
CA ARG A 205 -27.88 -8.28 12.81
C ARG A 205 -26.76 -9.31 12.68
N SER A 206 -27.12 -10.59 12.59
CA SER A 206 -26.21 -11.70 12.31
C SER A 206 -25.92 -11.86 10.81
N ALA A 207 -24.94 -12.70 10.45
CA ALA A 207 -24.52 -12.94 9.05
C ALA A 207 -25.61 -13.54 8.16
N ASP A 208 -26.60 -14.24 8.73
CA ASP A 208 -27.78 -14.77 8.07
C ASP A 208 -28.95 -13.78 8.01
N GLY A 209 -28.71 -12.52 8.47
CA GLY A 209 -29.66 -11.42 8.41
C GLY A 209 -30.71 -11.40 9.54
N VAL A 210 -30.62 -12.29 10.52
CA VAL A 210 -31.54 -12.34 11.66
C VAL A 210 -31.25 -11.18 12.62
N LEU A 211 -32.32 -10.53 13.10
CA LEU A 211 -32.27 -9.45 14.09
C LEU A 211 -32.49 -10.01 15.48
N SER A 212 -31.51 -9.86 16.36
CA SER A 212 -31.62 -10.18 17.80
C SER A 212 -31.60 -8.90 18.63
N PRO A 213 -32.37 -8.80 19.74
CA PRO A 213 -32.32 -7.63 20.60
C PRO A 213 -30.94 -7.43 21.20
N LEU A 214 -30.45 -6.18 21.23
CA LEU A 214 -29.25 -5.82 21.99
C LEU A 214 -29.48 -6.03 23.50
N PRO A 215 -28.44 -6.23 24.29
CA PRO A 215 -28.53 -6.38 25.75
C PRO A 215 -29.28 -5.23 26.43
N LYS A 216 -29.14 -4.03 25.88
CA LYS A 216 -29.94 -2.85 26.26
C LYS A 216 -30.12 -1.91 25.08
N PRO A 217 -31.30 -1.30 24.90
CA PRO A 217 -31.51 -0.21 23.97
C PRO A 217 -30.49 0.92 24.22
N SER A 218 -29.86 1.40 23.17
CA SER A 218 -28.74 2.34 23.23
C SER A 218 -28.93 3.47 22.21
N ILE A 219 -28.22 4.55 22.37
CA ILE A 219 -28.23 5.68 21.44
C ILE A 219 -26.90 5.80 20.76
N ASP A 220 -26.94 5.90 19.43
CA ASP A 220 -25.88 6.38 18.57
C ASP A 220 -26.38 7.58 17.78
N THR A 221 -25.57 8.63 17.66
CA THR A 221 -25.93 9.75 16.78
C THR A 221 -24.73 10.20 15.94
N GLY A 222 -25.05 10.73 14.75
CA GLY A 222 -24.03 11.26 13.86
C GLY A 222 -24.47 12.56 13.21
N MET A 223 -23.81 13.67 13.55
CA MET A 223 -24.02 14.97 12.94
C MET A 223 -22.80 15.33 12.08
N GLY A 224 -23.04 15.67 10.83
CA GLY A 224 -21.97 16.06 9.89
C GLY A 224 -21.42 17.45 10.21
N LEU A 225 -20.16 17.55 10.65
CA LEU A 225 -19.53 18.84 10.98
C LEU A 225 -19.50 19.76 9.76
N GLU A 226 -19.13 19.25 8.61
CA GLU A 226 -19.01 20.01 7.36
C GLU A 226 -20.35 20.59 6.93
N ARG A 227 -21.43 19.80 7.04
CA ARG A 227 -22.81 20.22 6.70
C ARG A 227 -23.26 21.35 7.62
N VAL A 228 -23.13 21.19 8.91
CA VAL A 228 -23.56 22.20 9.90
C VAL A 228 -22.71 23.45 9.80
N THR A 229 -21.40 23.33 9.52
CA THR A 229 -20.53 24.49 9.32
C THR A 229 -20.99 25.32 8.12
N ALA A 230 -21.29 24.67 6.99
CA ALA A 230 -21.78 25.38 5.80
C ALA A 230 -23.09 26.15 6.09
N ILE A 231 -24.06 25.50 6.73
CA ILE A 231 -25.32 26.15 7.13
C ILE A 231 -25.07 27.35 8.04
N LYS A 232 -24.20 27.21 9.05
CA LYS A 232 -23.88 28.30 9.99
C LYS A 232 -23.18 29.47 9.33
N GLU A 233 -22.46 29.24 8.24
CA GLU A 233 -21.80 30.27 7.44
C GLU A 233 -22.70 30.80 6.30
N GLY A 234 -23.94 30.31 6.19
CA GLY A 234 -24.87 30.72 5.13
C GLY A 234 -24.42 30.26 3.74
N LYS A 235 -23.75 29.09 3.67
CA LYS A 235 -23.26 28.49 2.43
C LYS A 235 -24.15 27.34 2.02
N PHE A 236 -24.46 27.25 0.72
CA PHE A 236 -25.21 26.14 0.15
C PHE A 236 -24.37 24.86 0.10
N SER A 237 -23.13 24.96 -0.32
CA SER A 237 -22.21 23.83 -0.43
C SER A 237 -21.24 23.76 0.74
N ASN A 238 -20.98 22.55 1.26
CA ASN A 238 -19.94 22.32 2.24
C ASN A 238 -18.58 22.83 1.77
N PHE A 239 -18.32 22.73 0.47
CA PHE A 239 -17.06 23.15 -0.16
C PHE A 239 -16.84 24.67 -0.14
N ASP A 240 -17.89 25.46 0.01
CA ASP A 240 -17.79 26.92 0.09
C ASP A 240 -17.62 27.43 1.53
N SER A 241 -17.54 26.50 2.49
CA SER A 241 -17.30 26.80 3.90
C SER A 241 -15.83 27.08 4.22
N SER A 242 -15.60 27.65 5.40
CA SER A 242 -14.25 27.89 5.95
C SER A 242 -13.40 26.61 6.09
N LEU A 243 -14.01 25.41 6.05
CA LEU A 243 -13.29 24.13 6.13
C LEU A 243 -12.64 23.71 4.80
N PHE A 244 -13.09 24.24 3.68
CA PHE A 244 -12.59 23.87 2.33
C PHE A 244 -12.03 25.05 1.54
N MET A 245 -12.59 26.26 1.70
CA MET A 245 -12.18 27.43 0.91
C MET A 245 -10.69 27.78 1.00
N PRO A 246 -9.99 27.62 2.14
CA PRO A 246 -8.53 27.82 2.17
C PRO A 246 -7.79 26.90 1.21
N ILE A 247 -8.20 25.61 1.10
CA ILE A 247 -7.60 24.63 0.19
C ILE A 247 -7.95 25.00 -1.26
N ILE A 248 -9.22 25.29 -1.54
CA ILE A 248 -9.70 25.69 -2.87
C ILE A 248 -9.00 26.96 -3.37
N ASN A 249 -8.80 27.94 -2.49
CA ASN A 249 -8.09 29.18 -2.81
C ASN A 249 -6.61 28.91 -3.16
N GLU A 250 -5.93 28.02 -2.44
CA GLU A 250 -4.55 27.64 -2.79
C GLU A 250 -4.49 26.89 -4.12
N ILE A 251 -5.45 25.99 -4.41
CA ILE A 251 -5.55 25.35 -5.72
C ILE A 251 -5.72 26.40 -6.82
N SER A 252 -6.64 27.37 -6.62
CA SER A 252 -6.89 28.47 -7.56
C SER A 252 -5.64 29.27 -7.85
N LYS A 253 -4.88 29.59 -6.80
CA LYS A 253 -3.60 30.31 -6.90
C LYS A 253 -2.56 29.49 -7.67
N LEU A 254 -2.42 28.18 -7.35
CA LEU A 254 -1.43 27.31 -7.98
C LEU A 254 -1.70 27.08 -9.47
N CYS A 255 -2.98 26.98 -9.90
CA CYS A 255 -3.35 26.79 -11.31
C CYS A 255 -3.67 28.09 -12.06
N ASN A 256 -3.66 29.23 -11.38
CA ASN A 256 -4.05 30.55 -11.92
C ASN A 256 -5.45 30.56 -12.58
N LYS A 257 -6.41 29.86 -11.92
CA LYS A 257 -7.83 29.82 -12.36
C LYS A 257 -8.74 30.16 -11.19
N THR A 258 -9.83 30.84 -11.44
CA THR A 258 -10.83 31.17 -10.42
C THR A 258 -11.79 30.03 -10.21
N TYR A 259 -12.04 29.69 -8.94
CA TYR A 259 -13.09 28.74 -8.57
C TYR A 259 -14.47 29.39 -8.79
N ILE A 260 -15.35 28.68 -9.49
CA ILE A 260 -16.78 28.99 -9.66
C ILE A 260 -17.52 27.69 -9.34
N TYR A 261 -18.56 27.75 -8.51
CA TYR A 261 -19.23 26.56 -8.01
C TYR A 261 -19.75 25.64 -9.13
N GLU A 262 -20.47 26.20 -10.12
CA GLU A 262 -21.12 25.45 -11.20
C GLU A 262 -20.15 24.66 -12.08
N SER A 263 -18.94 25.17 -12.26
CA SER A 263 -17.88 24.54 -13.09
C SER A 263 -16.70 24.02 -12.28
N GLY A 264 -16.75 24.16 -10.95
CA GLY A 264 -15.61 23.94 -10.04
C GLY A 264 -15.47 22.53 -9.49
N ALA A 265 -16.10 21.52 -10.10
CA ALA A 265 -16.02 20.14 -9.61
C ALA A 265 -14.58 19.65 -9.35
N SER A 266 -13.64 19.96 -10.24
CA SER A 266 -12.23 19.59 -10.09
C SER A 266 -11.57 20.19 -8.83
N PHE A 267 -11.90 21.42 -8.48
CA PHE A 267 -11.40 22.06 -7.27
C PHE A 267 -11.91 21.35 -6.01
N ARG A 268 -13.22 21.00 -6.01
CA ARG A 268 -13.86 20.31 -4.89
C ARG A 268 -13.30 18.91 -4.68
N VAL A 269 -13.13 18.16 -5.77
CA VAL A 269 -12.50 16.82 -5.72
C VAL A 269 -11.08 16.90 -5.13
N ILE A 270 -10.26 17.82 -5.60
CA ILE A 270 -8.89 17.98 -5.10
C ILE A 270 -8.89 18.37 -3.63
N ALA A 271 -9.76 19.30 -3.22
CA ALA A 271 -9.85 19.77 -1.84
C ALA A 271 -10.31 18.68 -0.86
N ASP A 272 -11.27 17.85 -1.25
CA ASP A 272 -11.69 16.67 -0.47
C ASP A 272 -10.57 15.63 -0.37
N HIS A 273 -9.99 15.27 -1.51
CA HIS A 273 -9.07 14.15 -1.60
C HIS A 273 -7.71 14.43 -0.97
N ILE A 274 -7.28 15.70 -0.91
CA ILE A 274 -6.07 16.02 -0.15
C ILE A 274 -6.29 15.87 1.35
N ARG A 275 -7.47 16.23 1.90
CA ARG A 275 -7.81 15.98 3.30
C ARG A 275 -7.73 14.48 3.60
N SER A 276 -8.41 13.64 2.81
CA SER A 276 -8.41 12.18 2.94
C SER A 276 -6.99 11.61 2.89
N SER A 277 -6.18 12.04 1.92
CA SER A 277 -4.82 11.53 1.74
C SER A 277 -3.90 11.89 2.91
N VAL A 278 -3.99 13.13 3.41
CA VAL A 278 -3.20 13.60 4.55
C VAL A 278 -3.51 12.81 5.81
N PHE A 279 -4.80 12.61 6.12
CA PHE A 279 -5.19 11.87 7.33
C PHE A 279 -4.85 10.38 7.26
N LEU A 280 -5.07 9.74 6.12
CA LEU A 280 -4.72 8.32 5.95
C LEU A 280 -3.21 8.08 6.06
N LEU A 281 -2.38 8.90 5.41
CA LEU A 281 -0.92 8.83 5.52
C LEU A 281 -0.43 9.14 6.93
N ALA A 282 -1.01 10.14 7.60
CA ALA A 282 -0.66 10.49 8.97
C ALA A 282 -0.91 9.32 9.94
N GLN A 283 -1.90 8.49 9.65
CA GLN A 283 -2.26 7.32 10.45
C GLN A 283 -1.65 6.01 9.96
N GLY A 284 -0.63 6.08 9.09
CA GLY A 284 0.21 4.95 8.71
C GLY A 284 -0.31 4.11 7.54
N VAL A 285 -1.37 4.55 6.84
CA VAL A 285 -1.78 3.90 5.58
C VAL A 285 -0.80 4.29 4.49
N SER A 286 -0.14 3.31 3.88
CA SER A 286 0.79 3.52 2.76
C SER A 286 0.12 3.19 1.43
N PHE A 287 0.61 3.79 0.33
CA PHE A 287 0.12 3.47 -1.02
C PHE A 287 0.43 2.02 -1.39
N ASP A 288 -0.59 1.25 -1.76
CA ASP A 288 -0.44 -0.14 -2.16
C ASP A 288 -1.30 -0.48 -3.38
N LYS A 289 -1.19 -1.75 -3.86
CA LYS A 289 -1.97 -2.30 -4.96
C LYS A 289 -3.29 -2.94 -4.48
N GLU A 290 -3.42 -3.20 -3.19
CA GLU A 290 -4.55 -3.88 -2.57
C GLU A 290 -4.97 -3.23 -1.25
N GLY A 291 -6.15 -3.57 -0.78
CA GLY A 291 -6.66 -3.17 0.53
C GLY A 291 -6.75 -1.65 0.74
N ARG A 292 -6.46 -1.21 1.95
CA ARG A 292 -6.53 0.20 2.36
C ARG A 292 -5.60 1.11 1.55
N GLY A 293 -4.41 0.63 1.24
CA GLY A 293 -3.42 1.36 0.45
C GLY A 293 -3.86 1.58 -1.01
N TYR A 294 -4.61 0.65 -1.57
CA TYR A 294 -5.24 0.81 -2.88
C TYR A 294 -6.30 1.92 -2.87
N VAL A 295 -7.15 1.96 -1.83
CA VAL A 295 -8.17 3.02 -1.70
C VAL A 295 -7.51 4.40 -1.59
N LEU A 296 -6.46 4.54 -0.77
CA LEU A 296 -5.69 5.77 -0.67
C LEU A 296 -5.09 6.18 -2.02
N ARG A 297 -4.49 5.24 -2.76
CA ARG A 297 -3.94 5.48 -4.10
C ARG A 297 -5.00 5.91 -5.09
N ARG A 298 -6.18 5.31 -5.06
CA ARG A 298 -7.34 5.65 -5.88
C ARG A 298 -7.80 7.09 -5.65
N ILE A 299 -7.96 7.47 -4.38
CA ILE A 299 -8.34 8.84 -3.97
C ILE A 299 -7.32 9.85 -4.53
N LEU A 300 -6.03 9.64 -4.28
CA LEU A 300 -4.99 10.56 -4.74
C LEU A 300 -4.96 10.66 -6.27
N ARG A 301 -5.00 9.54 -6.99
CA ARG A 301 -4.96 9.53 -8.46
C ARG A 301 -6.18 10.18 -9.09
N ARG A 302 -7.35 10.07 -8.47
CA ARG A 302 -8.54 10.80 -8.88
C ARG A 302 -8.32 12.32 -8.77
N ALA A 303 -7.78 12.78 -7.65
CA ALA A 303 -7.42 14.20 -7.50
C ALA A 303 -6.37 14.67 -8.54
N LEU A 304 -5.36 13.85 -8.81
CA LEU A 304 -4.32 14.15 -9.81
C LEU A 304 -4.87 14.28 -11.23
N ARG A 305 -5.84 13.43 -11.61
CA ARG A 305 -6.55 13.58 -12.88
C ARG A 305 -7.30 14.90 -12.94
N HIS A 306 -8.03 15.28 -11.87
CA HIS A 306 -8.70 16.57 -11.82
C HIS A 306 -7.71 17.74 -11.84
N GLY A 307 -6.53 17.57 -11.26
CA GLY A 307 -5.43 18.50 -11.40
C GLY A 307 -4.96 18.65 -12.86
N TYR A 308 -4.82 17.51 -13.57
CA TYR A 308 -4.49 17.54 -14.99
C TYR A 308 -5.53 18.29 -15.83
N LEU A 309 -6.83 18.14 -15.53
CA LEU A 309 -7.92 18.92 -16.18
C LEU A 309 -7.81 20.41 -15.86
N LEU A 310 -7.36 20.79 -14.68
CA LEU A 310 -7.06 22.19 -14.33
C LEU A 310 -5.79 22.71 -14.99
N GLY A 311 -4.99 21.85 -15.63
CA GLY A 311 -3.78 22.24 -16.38
C GLY A 311 -2.47 22.02 -15.63
N PHE A 312 -2.48 21.38 -14.47
CA PHE A 312 -1.24 21.00 -13.79
C PHE A 312 -0.46 19.97 -14.61
N LYS A 313 0.81 20.24 -14.87
CA LYS A 313 1.75 19.36 -15.57
C LYS A 313 2.89 18.86 -14.68
N GLN A 314 2.96 19.37 -13.47
CA GLN A 314 3.95 19.02 -12.47
C GLN A 314 3.26 18.72 -11.14
N ALA A 315 3.97 18.06 -10.24
CA ALA A 315 3.48 17.74 -8.91
C ALA A 315 3.05 19.01 -8.15
N PHE A 316 1.86 18.99 -7.58
CA PHE A 316 1.25 20.14 -6.89
C PHE A 316 0.54 19.74 -5.58
N MET A 317 -0.03 18.51 -5.51
CA MET A 317 -0.82 18.04 -4.37
C MET A 317 -0.06 18.11 -3.06
N TYR A 318 1.25 17.78 -3.09
CA TYR A 318 2.10 17.83 -1.89
C TYR A 318 2.18 19.24 -1.27
N LYS A 319 1.99 20.30 -2.07
CA LYS A 319 1.98 21.70 -1.58
C LYS A 319 0.73 22.02 -0.77
N LEU A 320 -0.38 21.33 -1.05
CA LEU A 320 -1.65 21.53 -0.34
C LEU A 320 -1.63 20.91 1.07
N VAL A 321 -0.66 20.04 1.37
CA VAL A 321 -0.48 19.44 2.70
C VAL A 321 -0.29 20.50 3.77
N ASP A 322 0.47 21.56 3.46
CA ASP A 322 0.68 22.69 4.38
C ASP A 322 -0.65 23.31 4.79
N VAL A 323 -1.52 23.57 3.81
CA VAL A 323 -2.82 24.20 4.06
C VAL A 323 -3.72 23.30 4.92
N VAL A 324 -3.73 21.99 4.67
CA VAL A 324 -4.50 21.03 5.49
C VAL A 324 -3.98 20.97 6.92
N CYS A 325 -2.64 20.93 7.10
CA CYS A 325 -2.04 20.95 8.43
C CYS A 325 -2.32 22.25 9.17
N ASP A 326 -2.25 23.41 8.51
CA ASP A 326 -2.56 24.71 9.11
C ASP A 326 -4.04 24.82 9.52
N LEU A 327 -4.95 24.23 8.72
CA LEU A 327 -6.39 24.25 8.96
C LEU A 327 -6.83 23.29 10.08
N MET A 328 -6.23 22.11 10.15
CA MET A 328 -6.71 21.02 11.02
C MET A 328 -5.70 20.60 12.10
N GLY A 329 -4.44 20.96 11.97
CA GLY A 329 -3.35 20.58 12.88
C GLY A 329 -3.46 21.16 14.29
N GLY A 330 -4.29 22.21 14.47
CA GLY A 330 -4.61 22.72 15.81
C GLY A 330 -5.45 21.74 16.65
N HIS A 331 -6.30 20.96 16.00
CA HIS A 331 -7.11 19.91 16.63
C HIS A 331 -6.43 18.52 16.55
N TYR A 332 -5.81 18.22 15.42
CA TYR A 332 -5.11 16.95 15.15
C TYR A 332 -3.61 17.18 15.10
N THR A 333 -2.97 17.34 16.25
CA THR A 333 -1.55 17.77 16.37
C THR A 333 -0.56 16.85 15.67
N TYR A 334 -0.86 15.55 15.57
CA TYR A 334 -0.03 14.55 14.86
C TYR A 334 0.15 14.85 13.37
N LEU A 335 -0.70 15.68 12.77
CA LEU A 335 -0.54 16.10 11.37
C LEU A 335 0.71 16.95 11.20
N ASN A 336 0.97 17.86 12.15
CA ASN A 336 2.15 18.74 12.13
C ASN A 336 3.45 17.94 12.31
N GLU A 337 3.43 16.91 13.17
CA GLU A 337 4.58 16.05 13.44
C GLU A 337 4.99 15.22 12.21
N LYS A 338 4.01 14.83 11.37
CA LYS A 338 4.23 13.98 10.20
C LYS A 338 4.18 14.74 8.88
N LYS A 339 4.09 16.05 8.91
CA LYS A 339 3.86 16.92 7.75
C LYS A 339 4.84 16.66 6.60
N ASP A 340 6.14 16.65 6.89
CA ASP A 340 7.18 16.48 5.86
C ASP A 340 7.16 15.07 5.27
N PHE A 341 6.91 14.05 6.08
CA PHE A 341 6.72 12.68 5.61
C PHE A 341 5.51 12.59 4.65
N ILE A 342 4.37 13.17 5.03
CA ILE A 342 3.15 13.17 4.21
C ILE A 342 3.41 13.87 2.87
N LYS A 343 4.05 15.04 2.88
CA LYS A 343 4.42 15.79 1.67
C LYS A 343 5.25 14.94 0.73
N GLU A 344 6.27 14.25 1.25
CA GLU A 344 7.15 13.44 0.44
C GLU A 344 6.44 12.20 -0.13
N GLN A 345 5.59 11.51 0.65
CA GLN A 345 4.80 10.38 0.16
C GLN A 345 3.85 10.77 -0.98
N ILE A 346 3.14 11.88 -0.81
CA ILE A 346 2.24 12.40 -1.84
C ILE A 346 3.05 12.79 -3.09
N ARG A 347 4.16 13.54 -2.93
CA ARG A 347 5.02 13.97 -4.05
C ARG A 347 5.51 12.78 -4.89
N LEU A 348 6.01 11.73 -4.24
CA LEU A 348 6.54 10.55 -4.91
C LEU A 348 5.46 9.75 -5.68
N GLU A 349 4.28 9.56 -5.09
CA GLU A 349 3.18 8.86 -5.79
C GLU A 349 2.61 9.73 -6.91
N GLU A 350 2.56 11.05 -6.72
CA GLU A 350 2.15 12.02 -7.73
C GLU A 350 3.11 12.02 -8.94
N GLU A 351 4.42 12.15 -8.72
CA GLU A 351 5.43 12.12 -9.78
C GLU A 351 5.38 10.80 -10.57
N ARG A 352 5.21 9.68 -9.85
CA ARG A 352 5.04 8.36 -10.48
C ARG A 352 3.81 8.28 -11.36
N PHE A 353 2.67 8.81 -10.92
CA PHE A 353 1.45 8.81 -11.71
C PHE A 353 1.52 9.75 -12.89
N LEU A 354 2.06 10.96 -12.70
CA LEU A 354 2.26 11.94 -13.77
C LEU A 354 3.14 11.41 -14.90
N SER A 355 4.12 10.55 -14.61
CA SER A 355 4.95 9.93 -15.64
C SER A 355 4.19 8.99 -16.59
N THR A 356 3.00 8.54 -16.21
CA THR A 356 2.17 7.59 -16.97
C THR A 356 0.84 8.15 -17.43
N ILE A 357 0.39 9.27 -16.85
CA ILE A 357 -0.97 9.81 -17.08
C ILE A 357 -1.19 10.23 -18.53
N GLU A 358 -0.21 10.85 -19.18
CA GLU A 358 -0.37 11.34 -20.57
C GLU A 358 -0.58 10.16 -21.53
N ASN A 359 0.25 9.12 -21.44
CA ASN A 359 0.12 7.92 -22.26
C ASN A 359 -1.20 7.18 -21.98
N GLY A 360 -1.62 7.13 -20.71
CA GLY A 360 -2.90 6.53 -20.34
C GLY A 360 -4.09 7.28 -20.91
N ILE A 361 -4.08 8.61 -20.86
CA ILE A 361 -5.12 9.46 -21.46
C ILE A 361 -5.15 9.32 -22.99
N GLU A 362 -4.00 9.21 -23.65
CA GLU A 362 -3.94 8.98 -25.10
C GLU A 362 -4.61 7.65 -25.47
N ILE A 363 -4.26 6.56 -24.79
CA ILE A 363 -4.86 5.23 -25.01
C ILE A 363 -6.37 5.26 -24.75
N PHE A 364 -6.79 5.91 -23.66
CA PHE A 364 -8.21 6.09 -23.37
C PHE A 364 -8.93 6.83 -24.50
N ASN A 365 -8.38 7.94 -25.01
CA ASN A 365 -8.97 8.73 -26.06
C ASN A 365 -8.97 8.01 -27.42
N GLU A 366 -8.01 7.15 -27.69
CA GLU A 366 -8.01 6.30 -28.90
C GLU A 366 -9.14 5.29 -28.86
N GLU A 367 -9.31 4.58 -27.75
CA GLU A 367 -10.40 3.64 -27.59
C GLU A 367 -11.76 4.32 -27.58
N LEU A 368 -11.85 5.51 -26.99
CA LEU A 368 -13.09 6.30 -26.94
C LEU A 368 -13.63 6.62 -28.34
N LYS A 369 -12.78 6.80 -29.34
CA LYS A 369 -13.19 7.03 -30.73
C LYS A 369 -13.94 5.81 -31.32
N ASN A 370 -13.66 4.61 -30.84
CA ASN A 370 -14.25 3.36 -31.29
C ASN A 370 -15.43 2.92 -30.40
N THR A 371 -15.62 3.56 -29.27
CA THR A 371 -16.65 3.24 -28.27
C THR A 371 -17.97 3.89 -28.61
N LYS A 372 -19.06 3.11 -28.76
CA LYS A 372 -20.43 3.62 -28.98
C LYS A 372 -21.22 3.71 -27.67
N GLU A 373 -21.23 2.65 -26.87
CA GLU A 373 -21.99 2.55 -25.61
C GLU A 373 -21.14 2.01 -24.46
N ILE A 374 -20.33 0.99 -24.72
CA ILE A 374 -19.53 0.28 -23.72
C ILE A 374 -18.06 0.33 -24.11
N PHE A 375 -17.24 0.86 -23.22
CA PHE A 375 -15.79 0.94 -23.36
C PHE A 375 -15.14 -0.41 -23.07
N SER A 376 -14.13 -0.79 -23.84
CA SER A 376 -13.47 -2.09 -23.75
C SER A 376 -12.90 -2.39 -22.36
N GLY A 377 -13.33 -3.48 -21.73
CA GLY A 377 -12.78 -3.97 -20.46
C GLY A 377 -11.32 -4.41 -20.57
N GLU A 378 -10.85 -4.83 -21.76
CA GLU A 378 -9.44 -5.16 -22.00
C GLU A 378 -8.56 -3.90 -21.97
N VAL A 379 -9.04 -2.82 -22.59
CA VAL A 379 -8.33 -1.53 -22.57
C VAL A 379 -8.37 -0.94 -21.17
N ALA A 380 -9.50 -1.03 -20.45
CA ALA A 380 -9.60 -0.62 -19.06
C ALA A 380 -8.62 -1.41 -18.17
N PHE A 381 -8.49 -2.72 -18.37
CA PHE A 381 -7.50 -3.53 -17.67
C PHE A 381 -6.06 -3.14 -18.00
N LYS A 382 -5.75 -2.85 -19.26
CA LYS A 382 -4.44 -2.36 -19.67
C LYS A 382 -4.11 -0.99 -19.03
N LEU A 383 -5.10 -0.10 -18.96
CA LEU A 383 -4.98 1.18 -18.27
C LEU A 383 -4.69 1.00 -16.77
N TYR A 384 -5.35 0.03 -16.13
CA TYR A 384 -5.12 -0.33 -14.74
C TYR A 384 -3.73 -0.94 -14.51
N ASP A 385 -3.41 -2.01 -15.22
CA ASP A 385 -2.21 -2.83 -14.96
C ASP A 385 -0.91 -2.12 -15.35
N THR A 386 -0.90 -1.45 -16.51
CA THR A 386 0.31 -0.85 -17.09
C THR A 386 0.47 0.63 -16.74
N TYR A 387 -0.63 1.39 -16.78
CA TYR A 387 -0.59 2.85 -16.61
C TYR A 387 -1.09 3.31 -15.23
N GLY A 388 -1.58 2.37 -14.42
CA GLY A 388 -2.00 2.64 -13.06
C GLY A 388 -3.27 3.51 -12.96
N PHE A 389 -4.16 3.43 -13.95
CA PHE A 389 -5.49 4.01 -13.89
C PHE A 389 -6.42 3.05 -13.14
N PRO A 390 -6.89 3.39 -11.95
CA PRO A 390 -7.94 2.61 -11.30
C PRO A 390 -9.18 2.51 -12.20
N LEU A 391 -9.93 1.40 -12.11
CA LEU A 391 -11.11 1.18 -12.94
C LEU A 391 -12.14 2.31 -12.80
N ASP A 392 -12.38 2.75 -11.57
CA ASP A 392 -13.30 3.84 -11.27
C ASP A 392 -12.80 5.20 -11.81
N LEU A 393 -11.49 5.42 -11.97
CA LEU A 393 -10.98 6.58 -12.70
C LEU A 393 -11.38 6.51 -14.18
N THR A 394 -11.28 5.32 -14.78
CA THR A 394 -11.74 5.10 -16.17
C THR A 394 -13.26 5.27 -16.26
N ALA A 395 -14.02 4.74 -15.29
CA ALA A 395 -15.46 4.90 -15.21
C ALA A 395 -15.89 6.38 -15.04
N ASP A 396 -15.20 7.15 -14.19
CA ASP A 396 -15.42 8.60 -14.04
C ASP A 396 -15.22 9.37 -15.37
N MET A 397 -14.16 9.02 -16.11
CA MET A 397 -13.88 9.63 -17.42
C MET A 397 -14.97 9.30 -18.44
N LEU A 398 -15.54 8.10 -18.38
CA LEU A 398 -16.64 7.65 -19.25
C LEU A 398 -17.97 8.27 -18.86
N ARG A 399 -18.23 8.45 -17.56
CA ARG A 399 -19.44 9.09 -17.05
C ARG A 399 -19.59 10.52 -17.57
N GLU A 400 -18.49 11.28 -17.67
CA GLU A 400 -18.47 12.61 -18.30
C GLU A 400 -18.92 12.60 -19.77
N LYS A 401 -18.94 11.43 -20.41
CA LYS A 401 -19.35 11.20 -21.79
C LYS A 401 -20.65 10.40 -21.91
N ASN A 402 -21.34 10.12 -20.79
CA ASN A 402 -22.52 9.25 -20.70
C ASN A 402 -22.27 7.81 -21.22
N LEU A 403 -21.07 7.29 -21.03
CA LEU A 403 -20.65 5.95 -21.43
C LEU A 403 -20.39 5.06 -20.21
N LYS A 404 -20.36 3.74 -20.42
CA LYS A 404 -20.05 2.73 -19.41
C LYS A 404 -18.81 1.93 -19.80
N VAL A 405 -18.18 1.26 -18.83
CA VAL A 405 -17.07 0.34 -19.04
C VAL A 405 -17.58 -1.12 -18.93
N ASP A 406 -16.96 -2.03 -19.67
CA ASP A 406 -17.18 -3.47 -19.55
C ASP A 406 -16.46 -3.99 -18.28
N GLU A 407 -17.16 -3.92 -17.15
CA GLU A 407 -16.65 -4.35 -15.84
C GLU A 407 -16.48 -5.87 -15.77
N GLU A 408 -17.36 -6.66 -16.42
CA GLU A 408 -17.29 -8.12 -16.41
C GLU A 408 -15.98 -8.61 -17.04
N LYS A 409 -15.64 -8.06 -18.21
CA LYS A 409 -14.37 -8.39 -18.88
C LYS A 409 -13.16 -7.93 -18.10
N PHE A 410 -13.23 -6.75 -17.47
CA PHE A 410 -12.18 -6.25 -16.60
C PHE A 410 -11.94 -7.19 -15.41
N GLU A 411 -13.01 -7.60 -14.71
CA GLU A 411 -12.92 -8.50 -13.56
C GLU A 411 -12.37 -9.88 -13.93
N LEU A 412 -12.77 -10.40 -15.11
CA LEU A 412 -12.22 -11.65 -15.62
C LEU A 412 -10.69 -11.58 -15.73
N LEU A 413 -10.17 -10.52 -16.36
CA LEU A 413 -8.72 -10.31 -16.54
C LEU A 413 -8.00 -10.09 -15.21
N MET A 414 -8.62 -9.38 -14.28
CA MET A 414 -8.12 -9.21 -12.91
C MET A 414 -7.99 -10.54 -12.17
N ASN A 415 -9.00 -11.41 -12.30
CA ASN A 415 -8.98 -12.72 -11.66
C ASN A 415 -7.94 -13.64 -12.29
N GLU A 416 -7.75 -13.59 -13.61
CA GLU A 416 -6.66 -14.29 -14.29
C GLU A 416 -5.28 -13.82 -13.83
N GLN A 417 -5.08 -12.51 -13.64
CA GLN A 417 -3.84 -11.95 -13.11
C GLN A 417 -3.58 -12.41 -11.68
N LYS A 418 -4.60 -12.35 -10.81
CA LYS A 418 -4.54 -12.84 -9.43
C LYS A 418 -4.21 -14.33 -9.37
N ALA A 419 -4.82 -15.14 -10.23
CA ALA A 419 -4.56 -16.57 -10.31
C ALA A 419 -3.12 -16.86 -10.75
N ARG A 420 -2.58 -16.13 -11.74
CA ARG A 420 -1.17 -16.21 -12.18
C ARG A 420 -0.21 -15.80 -11.04
N ALA A 421 -0.50 -14.71 -10.34
CA ALA A 421 0.29 -14.26 -9.20
C ALA A 421 0.25 -15.28 -8.06
N LYS A 422 -0.91 -15.86 -7.76
CA LYS A 422 -1.08 -16.91 -6.74
C LYS A 422 -0.37 -18.22 -7.10
N ALA A 423 -0.33 -18.60 -8.38
CA ALA A 423 0.38 -19.79 -8.86
C ALA A 423 1.91 -19.63 -8.78
N SER A 424 2.41 -18.41 -8.88
CA SER A 424 3.85 -18.08 -8.74
C SER A 424 4.28 -17.85 -7.29
N TRP A 425 3.33 -17.73 -6.35
CA TRP A 425 3.61 -17.43 -4.95
C TRP A 425 3.74 -18.72 -4.14
N LYS A 426 4.98 -19.04 -3.72
CA LYS A 426 5.29 -20.11 -2.76
C LYS A 426 5.28 -19.57 -1.31
N GLY A 427 4.24 -18.83 -0.93
CA GLY A 427 4.12 -18.27 0.41
C GLY A 427 3.09 -19.01 1.26
N SER A 428 3.26 -18.93 2.56
CA SER A 428 2.37 -19.47 3.59
C SER A 428 0.92 -19.03 3.31
N GLY A 429 0.09 -19.96 2.83
CA GLY A 429 -1.33 -19.73 2.81
C GLY A 429 -1.86 -19.65 4.23
N ASP A 430 -2.57 -18.58 4.58
CA ASP A 430 -3.59 -18.64 5.61
C ASP A 430 -4.61 -19.70 5.17
N LYS A 431 -4.35 -20.95 5.57
CA LYS A 431 -5.41 -21.92 5.70
C LYS A 431 -6.25 -21.41 6.87
N THR A 432 -7.32 -20.71 6.58
CA THR A 432 -8.41 -20.54 7.53
C THR A 432 -8.80 -21.94 7.95
N ALA A 433 -8.29 -22.35 9.11
CA ALA A 433 -8.53 -23.67 9.64
C ALA A 433 -10.03 -23.80 9.89
N SER A 434 -10.64 -24.77 9.24
CA SER A 434 -12.04 -25.13 9.44
C SER A 434 -12.27 -25.91 10.74
N GLY A 435 -11.40 -25.73 11.76
CA GLY A 435 -11.49 -26.40 13.04
C GLY A 435 -12.40 -25.66 14.04
N ASP A 436 -13.06 -26.42 14.91
CA ASP A 436 -13.91 -25.88 15.97
C ASP A 436 -13.11 -25.43 17.19
N PHE A 437 -12.22 -24.44 17.00
CA PHE A 437 -11.34 -23.92 18.05
C PHE A 437 -12.10 -23.17 19.15
N LYS A 438 -13.29 -22.65 18.83
CA LYS A 438 -14.14 -21.99 19.81
C LYS A 438 -14.64 -22.97 20.85
N ASN A 439 -15.06 -24.17 20.45
CA ASN A 439 -15.43 -25.24 21.35
C ASN A 439 -14.27 -25.69 22.26
N LEU A 440 -13.05 -25.77 21.71
CA LEU A 440 -11.86 -26.09 22.51
C LEU A 440 -11.57 -25.02 23.55
N LEU A 441 -11.71 -23.74 23.18
CA LEU A 441 -11.55 -22.61 24.10
C LEU A 441 -12.62 -22.61 25.21
N GLU A 442 -13.88 -22.88 24.88
CA GLU A 442 -14.98 -22.99 25.84
C GLU A 442 -14.80 -24.19 26.79
N LYS A 443 -14.27 -25.30 26.28
CA LYS A 443 -14.09 -26.54 27.02
C LYS A 443 -12.90 -26.52 27.99
N PHE A 444 -11.78 -25.93 27.59
CA PHE A 444 -10.51 -26.00 28.31
C PHE A 444 -9.95 -24.65 28.75
N GLY A 445 -10.47 -23.54 28.23
CA GLY A 445 -9.86 -22.22 28.40
C GLY A 445 -8.57 -22.07 27.59
N GLU A 446 -7.89 -20.94 27.77
CA GLU A 446 -6.58 -20.71 27.17
C GLU A 446 -5.51 -21.58 27.85
N ASN A 447 -4.61 -22.15 27.06
CA ASN A 447 -3.47 -22.89 27.61
C ASN A 447 -2.29 -21.94 27.96
N HIS A 448 -1.50 -22.31 28.95
CA HIS A 448 -0.49 -21.43 29.52
C HIS A 448 0.86 -21.56 28.81
N PHE A 449 1.37 -20.44 28.28
CA PHE A 449 2.73 -20.39 27.77
C PHE A 449 3.74 -20.17 28.91
N VAL A 450 4.55 -21.17 29.20
CA VAL A 450 5.60 -21.13 30.23
C VAL A 450 7.00 -20.87 29.64
N GLY A 451 7.12 -20.76 28.32
CA GLY A 451 8.39 -20.73 27.59
C GLY A 451 9.20 -19.44 27.71
N TYR A 452 8.75 -18.45 28.50
CA TYR A 452 9.60 -17.31 28.88
C TYR A 452 10.64 -17.70 29.95
N GLU A 453 10.28 -18.64 30.82
CA GLU A 453 11.09 -19.03 31.98
C GLU A 453 11.64 -20.46 31.85
N LYS A 454 10.89 -21.34 31.17
CA LYS A 454 11.19 -22.77 31.11
C LYS A 454 11.38 -23.24 29.67
N ALA A 455 12.47 -23.93 29.42
CA ALA A 455 12.75 -24.61 28.15
C ALA A 455 12.06 -25.97 28.03
N GLU A 456 11.65 -26.56 29.18
CA GLU A 456 10.99 -27.85 29.26
C GLU A 456 10.00 -27.87 30.42
N CYS A 457 8.97 -28.70 30.32
CA CYS A 457 8.02 -28.92 31.40
C CYS A 457 7.31 -30.27 31.20
N GLU A 458 6.82 -30.84 32.31
CA GLU A 458 5.79 -31.88 32.25
C GLU A 458 4.43 -31.20 32.13
N SER A 459 3.59 -31.71 31.23
CA SER A 459 2.30 -31.14 30.97
C SER A 459 1.26 -32.16 30.54
N LYS A 460 0.01 -31.90 30.90
CA LYS A 460 -1.11 -32.72 30.51
C LYS A 460 -1.55 -32.39 29.10
N ILE A 461 -1.86 -33.41 28.30
CA ILE A 461 -2.51 -33.25 26.98
C ILE A 461 -3.99 -32.95 27.22
N LEU A 462 -4.44 -31.74 26.84
CA LEU A 462 -5.84 -31.32 26.93
C LEU A 462 -6.65 -31.79 25.74
N ALA A 463 -6.10 -31.64 24.52
CA ALA A 463 -6.72 -32.08 23.29
C ALA A 463 -5.69 -32.57 22.28
N LEU A 464 -6.15 -33.46 21.40
CA LEU A 464 -5.43 -33.98 20.23
C LEU A 464 -6.32 -33.75 18.99
N LEU A 465 -5.72 -33.27 17.88
CA LEU A 465 -6.43 -33.10 16.63
C LEU A 465 -5.61 -33.73 15.49
N ASP A 466 -6.31 -34.26 14.50
CA ASP A 466 -5.67 -34.74 13.26
C ASP A 466 -5.17 -33.56 12.39
N GLU A 467 -4.65 -33.85 11.19
CA GLU A 467 -4.12 -32.84 10.27
C GLU A 467 -5.21 -31.88 9.74
N GLU A 468 -6.48 -32.32 9.73
CA GLU A 468 -7.67 -31.56 9.34
C GLU A 468 -8.30 -30.78 10.52
N PHE A 469 -7.65 -30.77 11.69
CA PHE A 469 -8.11 -30.14 12.93
C PHE A 469 -9.37 -30.75 13.56
N LYS A 470 -9.63 -32.03 13.31
CA LYS A 470 -10.72 -32.76 13.96
C LYS A 470 -10.24 -33.33 15.29
N GLU A 471 -11.00 -33.11 16.37
CA GLU A 471 -10.66 -33.65 17.72
C GLU A 471 -10.68 -35.19 17.71
N VAL A 472 -9.60 -35.80 18.23
CA VAL A 472 -9.42 -37.24 18.38
C VAL A 472 -9.03 -37.58 19.82
N SER A 473 -9.40 -38.77 20.29
CA SER A 473 -9.05 -39.23 21.64
C SER A 473 -7.62 -39.78 21.74
N THR A 474 -7.08 -40.26 20.62
CA THR A 474 -5.70 -40.76 20.49
C THR A 474 -5.07 -40.29 19.19
N LEU A 475 -3.75 -40.09 19.17
CA LEU A 475 -3.03 -39.61 18.00
C LEU A 475 -1.75 -40.45 17.80
N LYS A 476 -1.71 -41.17 16.66
CA LYS A 476 -0.55 -41.94 16.22
C LYS A 476 0.10 -41.34 14.98
N ASP A 477 -0.72 -40.85 14.07
CA ASP A 477 -0.28 -40.11 12.88
C ASP A 477 0.17 -38.70 13.23
N ALA A 478 0.65 -37.94 12.23
CA ALA A 478 0.93 -36.52 12.43
C ALA A 478 -0.36 -35.76 12.82
N GLY A 479 -0.23 -34.71 13.60
CA GLY A 479 -1.36 -33.92 14.05
C GLY A 479 -1.01 -32.90 15.12
N TRP A 480 -2.02 -32.29 15.71
CA TRP A 480 -1.88 -31.16 16.63
C TRP A 480 -2.12 -31.60 18.09
N VAL A 481 -1.30 -31.04 18.96
CA VAL A 481 -1.39 -31.30 20.41
C VAL A 481 -1.61 -29.99 21.14
N MET A 482 -2.63 -29.96 21.99
CA MET A 482 -2.87 -28.89 22.96
C MET A 482 -2.39 -29.35 24.35
N LEU A 483 -1.36 -28.70 24.87
CA LEU A 483 -0.86 -28.91 26.22
C LEU A 483 -1.47 -27.89 27.18
N GLU A 484 -1.71 -28.26 28.44
CA GLU A 484 -2.13 -27.37 29.52
C GLU A 484 -1.08 -26.28 29.76
N ASN A 485 0.19 -26.66 29.91
CA ASN A 485 1.33 -25.76 29.98
C ASN A 485 2.27 -26.09 28.82
N THR A 486 2.56 -25.07 27.98
CA THR A 486 3.44 -25.29 26.83
C THR A 486 4.70 -24.44 26.91
N PRO A 487 5.90 -25.02 26.69
CA PRO A 487 7.14 -24.28 26.57
C PRO A 487 7.35 -23.73 25.13
N PHE A 488 6.51 -24.13 24.15
CA PHE A 488 6.64 -23.79 22.74
C PHE A 488 6.01 -22.44 22.45
N TYR A 489 6.80 -21.53 21.91
CA TYR A 489 6.32 -20.26 21.37
C TYR A 489 5.61 -20.51 20.04
N ALA A 490 4.38 -20.08 19.94
CA ALA A 490 3.63 -20.12 18.67
C ALA A 490 4.01 -18.94 17.76
N THR A 491 4.02 -19.17 16.46
CA THR A 491 4.27 -18.10 15.46
C THR A 491 3.39 -16.88 15.75
N SER A 492 4.02 -15.77 16.08
CA SER A 492 3.34 -14.51 16.42
C SER A 492 4.29 -13.32 16.32
N GLY A 493 3.77 -12.13 15.97
CA GLY A 493 4.56 -10.89 15.96
C GLY A 493 5.78 -10.91 15.02
N GLY A 494 5.75 -11.75 13.97
CA GLY A 494 6.88 -11.95 13.07
C GLY A 494 7.94 -12.95 13.55
N GLN A 495 7.88 -13.42 14.79
CA GLN A 495 8.77 -14.46 15.29
C GLN A 495 8.26 -15.84 14.88
N SER A 496 9.14 -16.66 14.30
CA SER A 496 8.85 -18.06 13.95
C SER A 496 8.69 -18.94 15.20
N ALA A 497 7.93 -20.01 15.03
CA ALA A 497 7.65 -20.98 16.08
C ALA A 497 8.90 -21.74 16.55
N ASP A 498 8.81 -22.23 17.78
CA ASP A 498 9.76 -23.21 18.29
C ASP A 498 9.54 -24.58 17.65
N SER A 499 10.61 -25.34 17.66
CA SER A 499 10.63 -26.78 17.45
C SER A 499 11.17 -27.48 18.69
N GLY A 500 11.06 -28.80 18.74
CA GLY A 500 11.55 -29.60 19.86
C GLY A 500 10.85 -30.95 19.94
N PHE A 501 10.49 -31.39 21.13
CA PHE A 501 9.88 -32.70 21.34
C PHE A 501 8.74 -32.64 22.35
N ILE A 502 7.63 -33.32 22.06
CA ILE A 502 6.59 -33.70 23.02
C ILE A 502 6.66 -35.21 23.18
N ALA A 503 6.92 -35.68 24.38
CA ALA A 503 7.34 -37.05 24.63
C ALA A 503 8.56 -37.41 23.77
N LYS A 504 8.42 -38.32 22.81
CA LYS A 504 9.49 -38.70 21.86
C LYS A 504 9.21 -38.22 20.44
N ARG A 505 8.14 -37.45 20.25
CA ARG A 505 7.68 -37.00 18.93
C ARG A 505 8.18 -35.58 18.65
N GLU A 506 8.76 -35.40 17.48
CA GLU A 506 9.28 -34.10 17.03
C GLU A 506 8.16 -33.11 16.77
N VAL A 507 8.27 -31.92 17.36
CA VAL A 507 7.41 -30.76 17.09
C VAL A 507 7.98 -29.99 15.88
N LEU A 508 7.22 -29.95 14.82
CA LEU A 508 7.59 -29.29 13.56
C LEU A 508 7.18 -27.82 13.50
N ASP A 509 6.04 -27.50 14.11
CA ASP A 509 5.46 -26.16 14.10
C ASP A 509 4.61 -25.94 15.35
N THR A 510 4.42 -24.67 15.75
CA THR A 510 3.49 -24.29 16.81
C THR A 510 2.74 -23.05 16.35
N GLN A 511 1.43 -23.11 16.30
CA GLN A 511 0.55 -22.05 15.84
C GLN A 511 -0.44 -21.63 16.91
N LYS A 512 -0.92 -20.39 16.79
CA LYS A 512 -1.91 -19.81 17.70
C LYS A 512 -3.26 -19.70 16.98
N PHE A 513 -4.27 -20.38 17.51
CA PHE A 513 -5.66 -20.32 17.04
C PHE A 513 -6.54 -19.81 18.18
N PHE A 514 -7.21 -18.67 18.05
CA PHE A 514 -8.12 -18.11 19.08
C PHE A 514 -7.50 -18.10 20.49
N ASN A 515 -6.24 -17.72 20.65
CA ASN A 515 -5.46 -17.79 21.90
C ASN A 515 -5.03 -19.19 22.38
N LEU A 516 -5.35 -20.26 21.64
CA LEU A 516 -4.85 -21.60 21.92
C LEU A 516 -3.51 -21.81 21.20
N ASN A 517 -2.48 -22.24 21.93
CA ASN A 517 -1.20 -22.63 21.34
C ASN A 517 -1.26 -24.13 21.03
N LEU A 518 -1.22 -24.50 19.77
CA LEU A 518 -1.24 -25.87 19.28
C LEU A 518 0.10 -26.21 18.63
N SER A 519 0.71 -27.34 19.05
CA SER A 519 1.97 -27.83 18.49
C SER A 519 1.72 -28.99 17.52
N PHE A 520 2.22 -28.86 16.27
CA PHE A 520 2.13 -29.89 15.22
C PHE A 520 3.30 -30.89 15.39
N ILE A 521 2.97 -32.16 15.57
CA ILE A 521 3.92 -33.22 15.82
C ILE A 521 3.96 -34.26 14.71
N LYS A 522 5.14 -34.86 14.47
CA LYS A 522 5.28 -35.98 13.54
C LYS A 522 4.55 -37.23 14.04
N ALA A 523 4.22 -38.14 13.12
CA ALA A 523 3.75 -39.48 13.45
C ALA A 523 4.75 -40.22 14.37
N GLY A 524 4.24 -41.05 15.28
CA GLY A 524 5.10 -41.79 16.24
C GLY A 524 4.33 -42.64 17.25
N GLU A 525 4.82 -42.70 18.47
CA GLU A 525 4.16 -43.41 19.57
C GLU A 525 2.76 -42.81 19.80
N GLU A 526 1.79 -43.69 20.14
CA GLU A 526 0.42 -43.26 20.40
C GLU A 526 0.36 -42.37 21.65
N LEU A 527 -0.27 -41.20 21.50
CA LEU A 527 -0.59 -40.27 22.58
C LEU A 527 -2.10 -40.26 22.82
N LYS A 528 -2.50 -40.05 24.07
CA LYS A 528 -3.92 -40.03 24.49
C LYS A 528 -4.24 -38.71 25.19
N VAL A 529 -5.46 -38.27 25.03
CA VAL A 529 -5.97 -37.12 25.81
C VAL A 529 -5.92 -37.47 27.30
N GLY A 530 -5.34 -36.59 28.09
CA GLY A 530 -5.13 -36.76 29.52
C GLY A 530 -3.75 -37.29 29.91
N ASP A 531 -2.93 -37.79 28.97
CA ASP A 531 -1.54 -38.22 29.26
C ASP A 531 -0.72 -37.02 29.78
N ILE A 532 0.17 -37.34 30.75
CA ILE A 532 1.21 -36.41 31.20
C ILE A 532 2.47 -36.70 30.37
N VAL A 533 2.95 -35.69 29.65
CA VAL A 533 4.08 -35.81 28.74
C VAL A 533 5.14 -34.78 29.05
N HIS A 534 6.39 -35.16 28.81
CA HIS A 534 7.50 -34.21 28.85
C HIS A 534 7.60 -33.46 27.53
N ALA A 535 7.53 -32.14 27.61
CA ALA A 535 7.63 -31.21 26.48
C ALA A 535 8.91 -30.38 26.63
N ARG A 536 9.75 -30.37 25.60
CA ARG A 536 11.00 -29.58 25.57
C ARG A 536 11.25 -28.96 24.23
N ILE A 537 11.69 -27.71 24.23
CA ILE A 537 12.06 -26.98 23.03
C ILE A 537 13.49 -27.29 22.58
N ASP A 538 13.79 -26.99 21.32
CA ASP A 538 15.15 -26.85 20.82
C ASP A 538 15.73 -25.51 21.33
N THR A 539 16.51 -25.59 22.40
CA THR A 539 17.06 -24.39 23.05
C THR A 539 18.04 -23.64 22.19
N GLU A 540 18.82 -24.34 21.35
CA GLU A 540 19.77 -23.71 20.45
C GLU A 540 19.03 -22.86 19.38
N LYS A 541 18.00 -23.42 18.76
CA LYS A 541 17.16 -22.72 17.82
C LYS A 541 16.45 -21.50 18.47
N ARG A 542 15.87 -21.69 19.67
CA ARG A 542 15.22 -20.62 20.45
C ARG A 542 16.19 -19.47 20.75
N GLU A 543 17.41 -19.77 21.18
CA GLU A 543 18.40 -18.74 21.46
C GLU A 543 18.78 -17.94 20.21
N GLN A 544 18.96 -18.61 19.07
CA GLN A 544 19.23 -17.89 17.81
C GLN A 544 18.06 -17.00 17.40
N ILE A 545 16.82 -17.48 17.53
CA ILE A 545 15.61 -16.67 17.28
C ILE A 545 15.57 -15.46 18.22
N ALA A 546 15.81 -15.66 19.53
CA ALA A 546 15.80 -14.57 20.52
C ALA A 546 16.87 -13.51 20.24
N ARG A 547 18.05 -13.90 19.75
CA ARG A 547 19.13 -12.98 19.32
C ARG A 547 18.70 -12.14 18.12
N HIS A 548 18.14 -12.76 17.09
CA HIS A 548 17.63 -12.06 15.90
C HIS A 548 16.44 -11.16 16.26
N HIS A 549 15.55 -11.60 17.15
CA HIS A 549 14.41 -10.78 17.58
C HIS A 549 14.86 -9.53 18.36
N SER A 550 15.79 -9.71 19.29
CA SER A 550 16.35 -8.58 20.05
C SER A 550 17.09 -7.60 19.13
N ALA A 551 17.82 -8.13 18.14
CA ALA A 551 18.47 -7.28 17.12
C ALA A 551 17.46 -6.50 16.27
N THR A 552 16.26 -7.05 16.03
CA THR A 552 15.21 -6.36 15.27
C THR A 552 14.76 -5.08 16.00
N HIS A 553 14.64 -5.09 17.32
CA HIS A 553 14.31 -3.92 18.13
C HIS A 553 15.42 -2.87 18.08
N LEU A 554 16.68 -3.28 18.19
CA LEU A 554 17.81 -2.35 18.06
C LEU A 554 17.90 -1.75 16.65
N LEU A 555 17.63 -2.58 15.62
CA LEU A 555 17.57 -2.10 14.23
C LEU A 555 16.45 -1.07 14.04
N HIS A 556 15.25 -1.32 14.58
CA HIS A 556 14.15 -0.37 14.50
C HIS A 556 14.49 0.95 15.18
N HIS A 557 15.11 0.90 16.35
CA HIS A 557 15.58 2.09 17.06
C HIS A 557 16.61 2.88 16.23
N ALA A 558 17.65 2.22 15.72
CA ALA A 558 18.68 2.84 14.89
C ALA A 558 18.11 3.47 13.60
N LEU A 559 17.16 2.78 12.96
CA LEU A 559 16.46 3.31 11.77
C LEU A 559 15.69 4.60 12.09
N ARG A 560 15.00 4.66 13.22
CA ARG A 560 14.25 5.84 13.64
C ARG A 560 15.18 7.01 14.02
N GLU A 561 16.28 6.70 14.68
CA GLU A 561 17.30 7.70 15.07
C GLU A 561 17.97 8.33 13.84
N ILE A 562 18.35 7.52 12.83
CA ILE A 562 19.13 7.97 11.68
C ILE A 562 18.23 8.51 10.56
N LEU A 563 17.11 7.85 10.27
CA LEU A 563 16.22 8.21 9.16
C LEU A 563 15.06 9.12 9.58
N GLY A 564 14.72 9.15 10.87
CA GLY A 564 13.65 9.97 11.42
C GLY A 564 12.46 9.19 11.99
N SER A 565 11.64 9.89 12.79
CA SER A 565 10.51 9.32 13.55
C SER A 565 9.37 8.75 12.67
N HIS A 566 9.37 9.04 11.37
CA HIS A 566 8.40 8.49 10.41
C HIS A 566 8.61 6.99 10.16
N VAL A 567 9.78 6.46 10.49
CA VAL A 567 10.05 5.03 10.36
C VAL A 567 9.18 4.25 11.33
N SER A 568 8.37 3.35 10.79
CA SER A 568 7.54 2.41 11.55
C SER A 568 7.60 1.03 10.91
N GLN A 569 7.37 0.00 11.70
CA GLN A 569 7.35 -1.37 11.19
C GLN A 569 6.15 -1.57 10.26
N ALA A 570 6.42 -2.05 9.04
CA ALA A 570 5.41 -2.49 8.08
C ALA A 570 5.29 -4.03 8.04
N GLY A 571 6.33 -4.75 8.47
CA GLY A 571 6.35 -6.19 8.57
C GLY A 571 7.63 -6.68 9.24
N SER A 572 7.63 -7.89 9.78
CA SER A 572 8.79 -8.52 10.39
C SER A 572 8.76 -10.03 10.15
N LEU A 573 9.94 -10.63 10.01
CA LEU A 573 10.15 -12.06 10.06
C LEU A 573 11.45 -12.33 10.82
N VAL A 574 11.37 -13.11 11.87
CA VAL A 574 12.50 -13.47 12.73
C VAL A 574 12.65 -14.99 12.77
N GLU A 575 13.74 -15.46 12.21
CA GLU A 575 14.11 -16.88 12.13
C GLU A 575 15.42 -17.13 12.89
N SER A 576 15.81 -18.38 13.01
CA SER A 576 17.06 -18.75 13.71
C SER A 576 18.33 -18.32 12.97
N ASN A 577 18.27 -18.10 11.68
CA ASN A 577 19.41 -17.80 10.82
C ASN A 577 19.40 -16.38 10.20
N LYS A 578 18.31 -15.64 10.35
CA LYS A 578 18.17 -14.28 9.83
C LYS A 578 17.02 -13.52 10.48
N LEU A 579 17.05 -12.22 10.34
CA LEU A 579 15.90 -11.36 10.53
C LEU A 579 15.59 -10.61 9.23
N ARG A 580 14.32 -10.27 9.06
CA ARG A 580 13.82 -9.40 7.99
C ARG A 580 12.92 -8.34 8.61
N PHE A 581 13.22 -7.10 8.32
CA PHE A 581 12.47 -5.97 8.84
C PHE A 581 12.00 -5.08 7.69
N ASP A 582 10.69 -4.98 7.53
CA ASP A 582 10.04 -4.12 6.55
C ASP A 582 9.58 -2.85 7.26
N PHE A 583 9.94 -1.69 6.74
CA PHE A 583 9.71 -0.41 7.40
C PHE A 583 9.31 0.69 6.42
N THR A 584 8.57 1.67 6.93
CA THR A 584 8.15 2.83 6.14
C THR A 584 9.32 3.75 5.88
N HIS A 585 9.72 3.86 4.60
CA HIS A 585 10.69 4.83 4.14
C HIS A 585 10.57 5.02 2.62
N HIS A 586 10.77 6.25 2.15
CA HIS A 586 10.38 6.67 0.79
C HIS A 586 11.43 6.41 -0.28
N LYS A 587 12.71 6.26 0.07
CA LYS A 587 13.83 6.06 -0.86
C LYS A 587 14.70 4.86 -0.48
N ALA A 588 15.53 4.40 -1.42
CA ALA A 588 16.59 3.45 -1.11
C ALA A 588 17.60 4.10 -0.13
N LEU A 589 18.08 3.31 0.82
CA LEU A 589 19.10 3.77 1.73
C LEU A 589 20.43 3.92 1.01
N SER A 590 21.16 5.00 1.31
CA SER A 590 22.51 5.17 0.82
C SER A 590 23.47 4.20 1.53
N LYS A 591 24.65 4.02 0.96
CA LYS A 591 25.69 3.19 1.59
C LYS A 591 26.08 3.72 2.96
N GLU A 592 26.21 5.03 3.09
CA GLU A 592 26.55 5.74 4.31
C GLU A 592 25.45 5.59 5.39
N GLU A 593 24.18 5.64 4.98
CA GLU A 593 23.05 5.40 5.88
C GLU A 593 23.07 3.95 6.40
N LEU A 594 23.30 2.96 5.52
CA LEU A 594 23.40 1.54 5.90
C LEU A 594 24.58 1.29 6.85
N GLU A 595 25.77 1.83 6.56
CA GLU A 595 26.94 1.72 7.41
C GLU A 595 26.71 2.37 8.80
N SER A 596 26.02 3.51 8.83
CA SER A 596 25.68 4.20 10.08
C SER A 596 24.69 3.41 10.94
N ILE A 597 23.67 2.81 10.30
CA ILE A 597 22.66 1.95 10.98
C ILE A 597 23.36 0.70 11.54
N GLU A 598 24.15 0.00 10.73
CA GLU A 598 24.87 -1.21 11.14
C GLU A 598 25.81 -0.90 12.31
N LYS A 599 26.57 0.18 12.22
CA LYS A 599 27.45 0.66 13.29
C LYS A 599 26.68 0.95 14.56
N ARG A 600 25.54 1.68 14.46
CA ARG A 600 24.73 2.07 15.61
C ARG A 600 24.14 0.86 16.33
N VAL A 601 23.65 -0.13 15.58
CA VAL A 601 23.15 -1.39 16.17
C VAL A 601 24.28 -2.11 16.92
N ASN A 602 25.46 -2.22 16.33
CA ASN A 602 26.61 -2.86 16.97
C ASN A 602 27.08 -2.11 18.23
N GLU A 603 27.03 -0.78 18.25
CA GLU A 603 27.32 0.04 19.43
C GLU A 603 26.36 -0.29 20.59
N MET A 604 25.04 -0.37 20.32
CA MET A 604 24.05 -0.77 21.33
C MET A 604 24.26 -2.21 21.84
N ILE A 605 24.73 -3.11 20.97
CA ILE A 605 25.09 -4.48 21.37
C ILE A 605 26.30 -4.47 22.32
N ILE A 606 27.35 -3.73 21.97
CA ILE A 606 28.60 -3.64 22.73
C ILE A 606 28.38 -2.99 24.10
N ASN A 607 27.43 -2.03 24.21
CA ASN A 607 27.08 -1.37 25.46
C ASN A 607 26.56 -2.35 26.55
N SER A 608 26.24 -3.59 26.19
CA SER A 608 25.92 -4.67 27.12
C SER A 608 24.79 -4.32 28.09
N SER A 609 23.71 -3.72 27.59
CA SER A 609 22.56 -3.35 28.40
C SER A 609 21.70 -4.56 28.76
N GLU A 610 21.21 -4.60 30.01
CA GLU A 610 20.25 -5.63 30.44
C GLU A 610 18.88 -5.41 29.81
N ALA A 611 18.20 -6.51 29.47
CA ALA A 611 16.82 -6.49 29.02
C ALA A 611 15.88 -6.34 30.22
N ILE A 612 15.05 -5.31 30.22
CA ILE A 612 14.04 -5.08 31.24
C ILE A 612 12.66 -5.41 30.65
N LEU A 613 11.93 -6.29 31.35
CA LEU A 613 10.61 -6.73 30.95
C LEU A 613 9.59 -6.36 32.02
N GLU A 614 8.62 -5.56 31.64
CA GLU A 614 7.58 -5.07 32.55
C GLU A 614 6.19 -5.39 31.99
N ASN A 615 5.26 -5.73 32.89
CA ASN A 615 3.85 -5.85 32.55
C ASN A 615 3.10 -4.69 33.17
N MET A 616 2.47 -3.86 32.35
CA MET A 616 1.75 -2.68 32.80
C MET A 616 0.51 -2.39 31.92
N PRO A 617 -0.45 -1.57 32.37
CA PRO A 617 -1.56 -1.12 31.57
C PRO A 617 -1.09 -0.38 30.31
N LEU A 618 -1.80 -0.55 29.18
CA LEU A 618 -1.43 0.02 27.87
C LEU A 618 -1.21 1.54 27.94
N GLU A 619 -2.06 2.26 28.67
CA GLU A 619 -1.96 3.72 28.78
C GLU A 619 -0.70 4.15 29.59
N GLU A 620 -0.27 3.35 30.55
CA GLU A 620 0.97 3.57 31.28
C GLU A 620 2.19 3.30 30.40
N ALA A 621 2.13 2.20 29.62
CA ALA A 621 3.16 1.87 28.64
C ALA A 621 3.37 3.00 27.62
N LYS A 622 2.28 3.55 27.06
CA LYS A 622 2.36 4.70 26.14
C LYS A 622 2.96 5.95 26.82
N LYS A 623 2.53 6.26 28.05
CA LYS A 623 3.09 7.39 28.82
C LYS A 623 4.57 7.22 29.15
N SER A 624 5.03 5.97 29.28
CA SER A 624 6.45 5.68 29.52
C SER A 624 7.33 5.78 28.29
N GLY A 625 6.76 6.15 27.11
CA GLY A 625 7.47 6.28 25.84
C GLY A 625 7.63 4.97 25.08
N ALA A 626 6.96 3.89 25.48
CA ALA A 626 7.01 2.63 24.76
C ALA A 626 6.32 2.74 23.37
N ILE A 627 7.02 2.28 22.32
CA ILE A 627 6.48 2.26 20.96
C ILE A 627 5.52 1.08 20.84
N ALA A 628 4.26 1.35 20.47
CA ALA A 628 3.28 0.34 20.08
C ALA A 628 3.41 0.07 18.59
N LEU A 629 3.98 -1.08 18.20
CA LEU A 629 4.29 -1.40 16.80
C LEU A 629 3.05 -1.80 15.98
N PHE A 630 2.04 -2.32 16.64
CA PHE A 630 0.78 -2.71 16.02
C PHE A 630 -0.34 -1.95 16.74
N ASN A 631 -1.17 -1.22 16.00
CA ASN A 631 -2.43 -0.67 16.51
C ASN A 631 -3.42 -1.80 16.89
N GLU A 632 -2.92 -3.01 17.07
CA GLU A 632 -3.70 -4.22 17.24
C GLU A 632 -3.85 -4.57 18.72
N LYS A 633 -5.11 -4.69 19.12
CA LYS A 633 -5.62 -5.61 20.16
C LYS A 633 -4.93 -5.64 21.52
N TYR A 634 -4.31 -4.57 21.96
CA TYR A 634 -3.84 -4.50 23.32
C TYR A 634 -5.00 -4.15 24.26
N GLN A 635 -5.63 -5.16 24.84
CA GLN A 635 -6.61 -4.98 25.93
C GLN A 635 -5.95 -5.36 27.24
N GLY A 636 -6.07 -4.49 28.26
CA GLY A 636 -5.54 -4.76 29.59
C GLY A 636 -4.04 -4.50 29.74
N ASN A 637 -3.32 -5.41 30.39
CA ASN A 637 -1.90 -5.31 30.63
C ASN A 637 -1.10 -5.76 29.40
N VAL A 638 -0.06 -5.01 29.06
CA VAL A 638 0.85 -5.23 27.94
C VAL A 638 2.27 -5.51 28.44
N ARG A 639 3.00 -6.33 27.70
CA ARG A 639 4.40 -6.62 27.98
C ARG A 639 5.29 -5.61 27.26
N VAL A 640 6.04 -4.82 28.03
CA VAL A 640 6.98 -3.80 27.58
C VAL A 640 8.39 -4.36 27.68
N LEU A 641 9.13 -4.35 26.59
CA LEU A 641 10.54 -4.69 26.53
C LEU A 641 11.36 -3.39 26.42
N THR A 642 12.32 -3.25 27.32
CA THR A 642 13.38 -2.24 27.22
C THR A 642 14.72 -2.92 26.97
N LEU A 643 15.37 -2.61 25.84
CA LEU A 643 16.69 -3.10 25.43
C LEU A 643 17.61 -1.90 25.20
N GLY A 644 18.35 -1.50 26.23
CA GLY A 644 19.13 -0.27 26.18
C GLY A 644 18.22 0.95 25.89
N GLU A 645 18.40 1.56 24.74
CA GLU A 645 17.64 2.75 24.32
C GLU A 645 16.31 2.42 23.61
N SER A 646 16.11 1.17 23.17
CA SER A 646 14.86 0.71 22.55
C SER A 646 13.84 0.34 23.61
N LYS A 647 12.62 0.87 23.53
CA LYS A 647 11.50 0.56 24.42
C LYS A 647 10.23 0.32 23.60
N GLU A 648 9.76 -0.92 23.57
CA GLU A 648 8.67 -1.34 22.67
C GLU A 648 7.73 -2.36 23.32
N LEU A 649 6.48 -2.41 22.84
CA LEU A 649 5.54 -3.47 23.20
C LEU A 649 5.92 -4.75 22.44
N CYS A 650 6.28 -5.81 23.16
CA CYS A 650 6.67 -7.07 22.52
C CYS A 650 6.33 -8.31 23.34
N GLY A 651 5.61 -9.26 22.73
CA GLY A 651 5.30 -10.57 23.29
C GLY A 651 6.31 -11.68 22.92
N GLY A 652 7.38 -11.38 22.20
CA GLY A 652 8.37 -12.35 21.73
C GLY A 652 9.38 -12.80 22.79
N THR A 653 10.31 -13.66 22.35
CA THR A 653 11.41 -14.13 23.20
C THR A 653 12.67 -13.32 22.91
N HIS A 654 13.40 -12.95 23.96
CA HIS A 654 14.54 -12.03 23.88
C HIS A 654 15.74 -12.49 24.69
N VAL A 655 16.91 -11.96 24.34
CA VAL A 655 18.12 -12.11 25.13
C VAL A 655 17.99 -11.36 26.46
N LYS A 656 18.73 -11.79 27.47
CA LYS A 656 18.76 -11.13 28.78
C LYS A 656 19.68 -9.90 28.82
N ASN A 657 20.62 -9.82 27.87
CA ASN A 657 21.57 -8.73 27.73
C ASN A 657 21.91 -8.55 26.26
N THR A 658 22.03 -7.30 25.80
CA THR A 658 22.29 -6.99 24.38
C THR A 658 23.59 -7.60 23.86
N ALA A 659 24.62 -7.77 24.66
CA ALA A 659 25.88 -8.41 24.27
C ALA A 659 25.67 -9.87 23.79
N GLN A 660 24.62 -10.55 24.24
CA GLN A 660 24.29 -11.92 23.79
C GLN A 660 23.88 -11.99 22.33
N ILE A 661 23.50 -10.88 21.72
CA ILE A 661 23.15 -10.80 20.29
C ILE A 661 24.36 -11.16 19.42
N GLY A 662 25.57 -10.75 19.85
CA GLY A 662 26.79 -10.87 19.05
C GLY A 662 26.85 -9.82 17.93
N SER A 663 27.72 -10.03 16.94
CA SER A 663 27.85 -9.09 15.82
C SER A 663 26.61 -9.07 14.95
N PHE A 664 26.23 -7.91 14.47
CA PHE A 664 25.12 -7.63 13.55
C PHE A 664 25.66 -7.20 12.19
N TYR A 665 25.15 -7.80 11.11
CA TYR A 665 25.46 -7.42 9.72
C TYR A 665 24.20 -7.28 8.88
N ILE A 666 24.11 -6.21 8.12
CA ILE A 666 23.08 -6.01 7.08
C ILE A 666 23.50 -6.80 5.83
N VAL A 667 22.70 -7.79 5.45
CA VAL A 667 22.97 -8.63 4.27
C VAL A 667 22.43 -7.97 3.01
N LYS A 668 21.24 -7.37 3.11
CA LYS A 668 20.55 -6.80 1.95
C LYS A 668 19.58 -5.70 2.35
N GLU A 669 19.47 -4.67 1.48
CA GLU A 669 18.43 -3.67 1.51
C GLU A 669 17.69 -3.68 0.16
N SER A 670 16.36 -3.57 0.16
CA SER A 670 15.53 -3.58 -1.06
C SER A 670 14.18 -2.91 -0.84
N GLY A 671 13.51 -2.52 -1.96
CA GLY A 671 12.11 -2.07 -1.91
C GLY A 671 11.15 -3.26 -1.87
N VAL A 672 10.07 -3.11 -1.11
CA VAL A 672 8.94 -4.07 -1.04
C VAL A 672 7.75 -3.53 -1.81
N SER A 673 7.34 -2.33 -1.47
CA SER A 673 6.25 -1.60 -2.12
C SER A 673 6.55 -0.09 -2.11
N ALA A 674 5.65 0.71 -2.61
CA ALA A 674 5.79 2.16 -2.55
C ALA A 674 5.85 2.63 -1.08
N GLY A 675 6.94 3.29 -0.71
CA GLY A 675 7.13 3.80 0.65
C GLY A 675 7.50 2.75 1.70
N VAL A 676 7.78 1.49 1.31
CA VAL A 676 8.22 0.43 2.22
C VAL A 676 9.55 -0.15 1.76
N ARG A 677 10.53 -0.13 2.64
CA ARG A 677 11.87 -0.69 2.46
C ARG A 677 12.03 -1.95 3.32
N ARG A 678 12.91 -2.83 2.93
CA ARG A 678 13.26 -4.08 3.60
C ARG A 678 14.74 -4.14 3.89
N ILE A 679 15.07 -4.47 5.14
CA ILE A 679 16.42 -4.88 5.53
C ILE A 679 16.36 -6.36 5.92
N GLU A 680 17.31 -7.14 5.37
CA GLU A 680 17.64 -8.48 5.82
C GLU A 680 18.99 -8.42 6.55
N ALA A 681 19.05 -8.99 7.75
CA ALA A 681 20.26 -8.96 8.57
C ALA A 681 20.48 -10.28 9.32
N VAL A 682 21.70 -10.48 9.76
CA VAL A 682 22.13 -11.68 10.49
C VAL A 682 22.89 -11.31 11.75
N VAL A 683 22.79 -12.17 12.78
CA VAL A 683 23.52 -12.00 14.04
C VAL A 683 24.17 -13.31 14.51
N SER A 684 25.06 -13.22 15.50
CA SER A 684 25.64 -14.37 16.19
C SER A 684 26.29 -15.38 15.24
N LYS A 685 25.89 -16.67 15.32
CA LYS A 685 26.43 -17.73 14.45
C LYS A 685 26.22 -17.45 12.97
N ALA A 686 25.03 -16.99 12.59
CA ALA A 686 24.72 -16.65 11.20
C ALA A 686 25.60 -15.49 10.68
N ALA A 687 25.93 -14.53 11.53
CA ALA A 687 26.84 -13.43 11.20
C ALA A 687 28.28 -13.96 10.97
N LEU A 688 28.76 -14.88 11.78
CA LEU A 688 30.07 -15.52 11.60
C LEU A 688 30.13 -16.31 10.30
N GLU A 689 29.09 -17.07 9.98
CA GLU A 689 28.99 -17.82 8.71
C GLU A 689 28.97 -16.87 7.52
N PHE A 690 28.21 -15.79 7.60
CA PHE A 690 28.15 -14.76 6.56
C PHE A 690 29.54 -14.17 6.28
N VAL A 691 30.25 -13.75 7.33
CA VAL A 691 31.62 -13.17 7.19
C VAL A 691 32.59 -14.22 6.65
N LYS A 692 32.52 -15.47 7.13
CA LYS A 692 33.36 -16.56 6.63
C LYS A 692 33.16 -16.79 5.14
N ASN A 693 31.90 -16.86 4.70
CA ASN A 693 31.58 -17.03 3.29
C ASN A 693 32.11 -15.87 2.42
N GLN A 694 32.00 -14.62 2.89
CA GLN A 694 32.56 -13.46 2.21
C GLN A 694 34.10 -13.54 2.09
N LEU A 695 34.76 -13.96 3.17
CA LEU A 695 36.23 -14.14 3.17
C LEU A 695 36.65 -15.28 2.24
N GLU A 696 35.91 -16.39 2.17
CA GLU A 696 36.15 -17.50 1.25
C GLU A 696 35.99 -17.06 -0.21
N GLU A 697 34.94 -16.28 -0.53
CA GLU A 697 34.76 -15.72 -1.87
C GLU A 697 35.90 -14.79 -2.26
N LEU A 698 36.34 -13.92 -1.34
CA LEU A 698 37.51 -13.07 -1.55
C LEU A 698 38.78 -13.88 -1.74
N SER A 699 38.97 -14.98 -1.00
CA SER A 699 40.14 -15.89 -1.20
C SER A 699 40.12 -16.54 -2.57
N LYS A 700 38.97 -17.10 -2.98
CA LYS A 700 38.79 -17.69 -4.32
C LYS A 700 39.07 -16.67 -5.42
N ALA A 701 38.61 -15.43 -5.26
CA ALA A 701 38.89 -14.36 -6.21
C ALA A 701 40.38 -14.03 -6.29
N LYS A 702 41.12 -14.03 -5.16
CA LYS A 702 42.58 -13.85 -5.13
C LYS A 702 43.32 -14.97 -5.87
N ASP A 703 42.88 -16.22 -5.62
CA ASP A 703 43.46 -17.40 -6.24
C ASP A 703 43.26 -17.40 -7.76
N GLU A 704 42.02 -17.06 -8.22
CA GLU A 704 41.70 -16.96 -9.64
C GLU A 704 42.48 -15.85 -10.34
N LEU A 705 42.63 -14.71 -9.69
CA LEU A 705 43.41 -13.56 -10.20
C LEU A 705 44.93 -13.78 -10.08
N LYS A 706 45.37 -14.80 -9.34
CA LYS A 706 46.76 -15.06 -8.95
C LYS A 706 47.43 -13.79 -8.41
N ASN A 707 46.68 -13.01 -7.62
CA ASN A 707 47.08 -11.74 -7.06
C ASN A 707 46.44 -11.50 -5.70
N ASN A 708 47.26 -11.25 -4.68
CA ASN A 708 46.77 -10.95 -3.33
C ASN A 708 45.98 -9.63 -3.24
N ASP A 709 46.24 -8.69 -4.15
CA ASP A 709 45.45 -7.47 -4.32
C ASP A 709 44.45 -7.64 -5.48
N ILE A 710 43.19 -7.87 -5.12
CA ILE A 710 42.11 -8.10 -6.08
C ILE A 710 41.94 -6.91 -7.04
N LEU A 711 42.00 -5.68 -6.51
CA LEU A 711 41.78 -4.48 -7.34
C LEU A 711 42.90 -4.33 -8.36
N SER A 712 44.16 -4.59 -7.96
CA SER A 712 45.30 -4.61 -8.85
C SER A 712 45.20 -5.71 -9.90
N GLY A 713 44.76 -6.92 -9.49
CA GLY A 713 44.54 -8.04 -10.42
C GLY A 713 43.47 -7.73 -11.49
N VAL A 714 42.31 -7.21 -11.06
CA VAL A 714 41.25 -6.80 -12.00
C VAL A 714 41.71 -5.68 -12.94
N LYS A 715 42.52 -4.71 -12.45
CA LYS A 715 43.06 -3.62 -13.27
C LYS A 715 44.04 -4.16 -14.33
N LYS A 716 44.87 -5.15 -13.93
CA LYS A 716 45.79 -5.83 -14.87
C LYS A 716 45.01 -6.54 -15.97
N LEU A 717 44.00 -7.34 -15.64
CA LEU A 717 43.14 -8.03 -16.60
C LEU A 717 42.44 -7.06 -17.56
N LYS A 718 41.89 -5.96 -17.04
CA LYS A 718 41.27 -4.94 -17.88
C LYS A 718 42.26 -4.33 -18.88
N ASN A 719 43.47 -4.06 -18.45
CA ASN A 719 44.50 -3.52 -19.32
C ASN A 719 44.93 -4.58 -20.40
N GLU A 720 45.08 -5.84 -20.03
CA GLU A 720 45.39 -6.93 -20.94
C GLU A 720 44.28 -7.14 -21.98
N ILE A 721 43.02 -7.12 -21.58
CA ILE A 721 41.84 -7.16 -22.49
C ILE A 721 41.87 -5.97 -23.46
N LEU A 722 42.24 -4.77 -22.98
CA LEU A 722 42.35 -3.58 -23.84
C LEU A 722 43.50 -3.72 -24.85
N SER A 723 44.66 -4.25 -24.40
CA SER A 723 45.81 -4.55 -25.28
C SER A 723 45.45 -5.56 -26.37
N LEU A 724 44.86 -6.69 -25.98
CA LEU A 724 44.42 -7.72 -26.92
C LEU A 724 43.37 -7.22 -27.91
N LYS A 725 42.45 -6.36 -27.49
CA LYS A 725 41.47 -5.70 -28.38
C LYS A 725 42.16 -4.77 -29.39
N ASN A 726 43.22 -4.07 -28.97
CA ASN A 726 43.99 -3.21 -29.85
C ASN A 726 44.86 -4.02 -30.80
N GLU A 727 45.45 -5.12 -30.36
CA GLU A 727 46.19 -6.06 -31.20
C GLU A 727 45.33 -6.71 -32.28
N LEU A 728 44.08 -7.14 -31.88
CA LEU A 728 43.08 -7.64 -32.82
C LEU A 728 42.68 -6.57 -33.86
N LYS A 729 42.51 -5.32 -33.45
CA LYS A 729 42.28 -4.22 -34.37
C LYS A 729 43.43 -3.96 -35.32
N ASN A 730 44.67 -4.08 -34.82
CA ASN A 730 45.87 -3.85 -35.64
C ASN A 730 46.23 -5.04 -36.58
N SER A 731 45.97 -6.28 -36.18
CA SER A 731 46.14 -7.48 -36.98
C SER A 731 45.12 -7.60 -38.14
N SER A 732 44.02 -6.88 -38.06
CA SER A 732 43.00 -6.84 -39.12
C SER A 732 43.20 -5.78 -40.18
N LYS A 733 44.42 -5.15 -40.28
CA LYS A 733 44.77 -4.29 -41.41
C LYS A 733 45.03 -5.15 -42.66
N THR A 734 43.96 -5.53 -43.34
CA THR A 734 44.02 -6.10 -44.66
C THR A 734 44.46 -5.00 -45.62
N GLU A 735 45.63 -5.15 -46.26
CA GLU A 735 46.03 -4.23 -47.33
C GLU A 735 45.01 -4.34 -48.49
N LEU A 736 44.42 -3.23 -48.82
CA LEU A 736 43.45 -3.09 -49.89
C LEU A 736 44.22 -2.72 -51.18
N ASP A 737 44.31 -3.66 -52.11
CA ASP A 737 44.83 -3.39 -53.39
C ASP A 737 43.94 -2.46 -54.21
N SER A 738 44.50 -1.41 -54.80
CA SER A 738 43.70 -0.47 -55.58
C SER A 738 44.24 -0.50 -57.11
N ARG A 739 43.31 -0.11 -57.94
CA ARG A 739 43.65 0.18 -59.36
C ARG A 739 43.28 1.60 -59.70
N ASN A 740 44.13 2.29 -60.43
CA ASN A 740 43.81 3.66 -60.89
C ASN A 740 43.14 3.60 -62.25
N ILE A 741 41.96 4.13 -62.39
CA ILE A 741 41.22 4.27 -63.66
C ILE A 741 40.84 5.75 -63.80
N GLN A 742 41.32 6.41 -64.82
CA GLN A 742 41.05 7.83 -65.12
C GLN A 742 41.30 8.78 -63.94
N GLY A 743 42.27 8.49 -63.07
CA GLY A 743 42.60 9.30 -61.87
C GLY A 743 41.79 9.00 -60.64
N VAL A 744 40.96 7.96 -60.66
CA VAL A 744 40.15 7.49 -59.49
C VAL A 744 40.74 6.15 -59.00
N GLU A 745 41.02 6.02 -57.71
CA GLU A 745 41.46 4.76 -57.12
C GLU A 745 40.27 3.86 -56.80
N ILE A 746 40.24 2.64 -57.27
CA ILE A 746 39.18 1.67 -57.19
C ILE A 746 39.61 0.46 -56.39
N CYS A 747 38.77 0.05 -55.42
CA CYS A 747 38.95 -1.22 -54.73
C CYS A 747 37.57 -1.95 -54.66
N VAL A 748 37.51 -3.12 -55.26
CA VAL A 748 36.34 -4.01 -55.19
C VAL A 748 36.83 -5.37 -54.71
N LYS A 749 36.59 -5.71 -53.45
CA LYS A 749 37.21 -6.88 -52.84
C LYS A 749 36.30 -7.57 -51.81
N ARG A 750 36.45 -8.87 -51.70
CA ARG A 750 35.94 -9.62 -50.55
C ARG A 750 36.95 -9.52 -49.40
N VAL A 751 36.45 -9.28 -48.20
CA VAL A 751 37.24 -9.25 -46.97
C VAL A 751 36.64 -10.25 -45.97
N ASP A 752 37.48 -11.03 -45.33
CA ASP A 752 37.01 -12.07 -44.41
C ASP A 752 36.95 -11.57 -42.96
N ASN A 753 37.75 -10.57 -42.59
CA ASN A 753 37.87 -10.01 -41.23
C ASN A 753 38.03 -8.49 -41.24
N GLY A 754 37.74 -7.84 -40.13
CA GLY A 754 37.92 -6.40 -39.92
C GLY A 754 36.63 -5.59 -39.92
N ASP A 755 36.70 -4.31 -39.56
CA ASP A 755 35.61 -3.36 -39.63
C ASP A 755 35.57 -2.72 -41.03
N ILE A 756 34.64 -3.21 -41.87
CA ILE A 756 34.55 -2.76 -43.30
C ILE A 756 34.25 -1.26 -43.39
N LYS A 757 33.61 -0.64 -42.38
CA LYS A 757 33.39 0.81 -42.36
C LYS A 757 34.70 1.57 -42.14
N ALA A 758 35.49 1.14 -41.17
CA ALA A 758 36.80 1.73 -40.91
C ALA A 758 37.76 1.54 -42.13
N MET A 759 37.72 0.36 -42.79
CA MET A 759 38.48 0.10 -43.98
C MET A 759 38.12 1.03 -45.15
N ILE A 760 36.86 1.30 -45.36
CA ILE A 760 36.36 2.23 -46.38
C ILE A 760 36.78 3.67 -46.07
N ASP A 761 36.64 4.09 -44.80
CA ASP A 761 37.01 5.44 -44.36
C ASP A 761 38.54 5.66 -44.52
N ASP A 762 39.36 4.65 -44.16
CA ASP A 762 40.83 4.66 -44.34
C ASP A 762 41.20 4.75 -45.83
N PHE A 763 40.52 3.98 -46.69
CA PHE A 763 40.75 4.02 -48.16
C PHE A 763 40.37 5.38 -48.75
N LYS A 764 39.22 5.91 -48.38
CA LYS A 764 38.77 7.26 -48.80
C LYS A 764 39.71 8.37 -48.33
N ASN A 765 40.32 8.23 -47.14
CA ASN A 765 41.28 9.20 -46.61
C ASN A 765 42.63 9.15 -47.30
N LYS A 766 43.05 7.97 -47.77
CA LYS A 766 44.32 7.75 -48.45
C LYS A 766 44.39 8.37 -49.85
N PHE A 767 43.25 8.50 -50.54
CA PHE A 767 43.18 8.95 -51.93
C PHE A 767 42.33 10.19 -52.14
N ALA A 768 42.69 11.03 -53.08
CA ALA A 768 41.94 12.24 -53.41
C ALA A 768 40.56 11.91 -54.03
N LYS A 769 40.56 10.93 -54.97
CA LYS A 769 39.35 10.40 -55.59
C LYS A 769 39.32 8.87 -55.40
N ALA A 770 38.23 8.35 -54.88
CA ALA A 770 38.16 6.93 -54.52
C ALA A 770 36.78 6.33 -54.70
N VAL A 771 36.74 5.09 -55.15
CA VAL A 771 35.54 4.23 -55.16
C VAL A 771 35.93 2.89 -54.56
N ILE A 772 35.27 2.50 -53.49
CA ILE A 772 35.53 1.23 -52.82
C ILE A 772 34.21 0.49 -52.55
N LEU A 773 34.20 -0.80 -52.83
CA LEU A 773 33.11 -1.72 -52.44
C LEU A 773 33.73 -2.94 -51.80
N LEU A 774 33.35 -3.20 -50.58
CA LEU A 774 33.77 -4.36 -49.81
C LEU A 774 32.59 -5.28 -49.55
N ILE A 775 32.82 -6.59 -49.70
CA ILE A 775 31.88 -7.65 -49.33
C ILE A 775 32.51 -8.47 -48.20
N GLN A 776 31.83 -8.54 -47.06
CA GLN A 776 32.28 -9.35 -45.91
C GLN A 776 31.31 -10.50 -45.68
N VAL A 777 31.85 -11.68 -45.38
CA VAL A 777 31.08 -12.84 -44.95
C VAL A 777 31.47 -13.19 -43.53
N LYS A 778 30.50 -13.16 -42.60
CA LYS A 778 30.72 -13.57 -41.24
C LYS A 778 29.48 -14.34 -40.75
N ASP A 779 29.72 -15.55 -40.23
CA ASP A 779 28.66 -16.45 -39.74
C ASP A 779 27.51 -16.62 -40.75
N GLU A 780 27.89 -16.92 -42.02
CA GLU A 780 26.99 -17.08 -43.17
C GLU A 780 26.17 -15.83 -43.58
N LYS A 781 26.43 -14.69 -42.93
CA LYS A 781 25.82 -13.40 -43.29
C LYS A 781 26.71 -12.61 -44.21
N ILE A 782 26.15 -12.14 -45.30
CA ILE A 782 26.85 -11.24 -46.25
C ILE A 782 26.53 -9.79 -45.86
N THR A 783 27.55 -9.01 -45.63
CA THR A 783 27.46 -7.56 -45.43
C THR A 783 28.27 -6.86 -46.55
N LEU A 784 27.65 -5.91 -47.21
CA LEU A 784 28.27 -5.07 -48.23
C LEU A 784 28.38 -3.64 -47.69
N ALA A 785 29.46 -3.00 -48.04
CA ALA A 785 29.59 -1.55 -47.86
C ALA A 785 30.34 -0.92 -49.01
N ALA A 786 29.93 0.25 -49.47
CA ALA A 786 30.60 1.03 -50.46
C ALA A 786 30.89 2.46 -49.98
N GLY A 787 32.01 2.99 -50.41
CA GLY A 787 32.43 4.37 -50.19
C GLY A 787 32.82 5.05 -51.50
N VAL A 788 32.40 6.28 -51.69
CA VAL A 788 32.73 7.11 -52.83
C VAL A 788 33.25 8.46 -52.36
N LYS A 789 34.34 8.95 -52.98
CA LYS A 789 34.90 10.27 -52.75
C LYS A 789 35.29 10.90 -54.09
N ASP A 790 34.71 12.06 -54.38
CA ASP A 790 35.01 12.85 -55.56
C ASP A 790 35.04 12.09 -56.90
N ALA A 791 34.10 11.18 -57.10
CA ALA A 791 33.91 10.35 -58.29
C ALA A 791 32.45 10.44 -58.80
N PRO A 792 32.18 10.28 -60.11
CA PRO A 792 30.84 10.44 -60.69
C PRO A 792 29.94 9.21 -60.46
N LEU A 793 30.00 8.66 -59.26
CA LEU A 793 29.29 7.48 -58.81
C LEU A 793 28.66 7.73 -57.43
N LYS A 794 27.63 6.99 -57.09
CA LYS A 794 26.96 7.06 -55.79
C LYS A 794 27.11 5.73 -55.06
N ALA A 795 27.62 5.75 -53.84
CA ALA A 795 27.80 4.55 -53.00
C ALA A 795 26.48 3.79 -52.80
N GLY A 796 25.34 4.51 -52.62
CA GLY A 796 24.03 3.92 -52.51
C GLY A 796 23.57 3.12 -53.72
N ALA A 797 23.89 3.57 -54.92
CA ALA A 797 23.59 2.86 -56.16
C ALA A 797 24.45 1.59 -56.33
N LEU A 798 25.75 1.70 -56.07
CA LEU A 798 26.69 0.55 -56.14
C LEU A 798 26.31 -0.56 -55.16
N VAL A 799 26.04 -0.21 -53.91
CA VAL A 799 25.65 -1.19 -52.89
C VAL A 799 24.27 -1.84 -53.21
N LYS A 800 23.34 -1.08 -53.78
CA LYS A 800 22.02 -1.60 -54.13
C LYS A 800 22.12 -2.61 -55.30
N GLU A 801 22.90 -2.32 -56.32
CA GLU A 801 23.13 -3.22 -57.45
C GLU A 801 23.82 -4.51 -56.98
N ALA A 802 24.90 -4.40 -56.22
CA ALA A 802 25.63 -5.56 -55.68
C ALA A 802 24.73 -6.41 -54.76
N ALA A 803 23.89 -5.78 -53.93
CA ALA A 803 22.97 -6.46 -53.04
C ALA A 803 21.87 -7.22 -53.81
N GLN A 804 21.35 -6.67 -54.89
CA GLN A 804 20.35 -7.35 -55.72
C GLN A 804 20.88 -8.66 -56.31
N ILE A 805 22.15 -8.68 -56.77
CA ILE A 805 22.80 -9.90 -57.28
C ILE A 805 22.87 -10.95 -56.16
N LEU A 806 23.13 -10.51 -54.95
CA LEU A 806 23.27 -11.38 -53.78
C LEU A 806 21.89 -11.72 -53.11
N GLY A 807 20.78 -11.42 -53.75
CA GLY A 807 19.44 -11.70 -53.22
C GLY A 807 19.10 -10.88 -51.96
N GLY A 808 19.69 -9.72 -51.82
CA GLY A 808 19.47 -8.82 -50.73
C GLY A 808 18.98 -7.43 -51.13
N ASN A 809 19.00 -6.50 -50.20
CA ASN A 809 18.65 -5.10 -50.45
C ASN A 809 19.44 -4.18 -49.50
N GLY A 810 19.60 -2.93 -49.91
CA GLY A 810 20.25 -1.91 -49.11
C GLY A 810 20.33 -0.57 -49.83
N GLY A 811 21.01 0.38 -49.23
CA GLY A 811 21.17 1.74 -49.75
C GLY A 811 21.89 2.62 -48.72
N GLY A 812 21.98 3.89 -49.03
CA GLY A 812 22.63 4.84 -48.15
C GLY A 812 22.88 6.16 -48.84
N ARG A 813 23.79 6.96 -48.28
CA ARG A 813 24.18 8.27 -48.83
C ARG A 813 25.05 8.10 -50.07
N ASP A 814 25.24 9.18 -50.77
CA ASP A 814 26.08 9.20 -51.99
C ASP A 814 27.56 8.88 -51.70
N ASP A 815 28.03 9.23 -50.49
CA ASP A 815 29.44 9.04 -50.07
C ASP A 815 29.70 7.72 -49.32
N PHE A 816 28.67 7.09 -48.75
CA PHE A 816 28.75 5.85 -47.99
C PHE A 816 27.40 5.13 -47.90
N ALA A 817 27.39 3.83 -48.17
CA ALA A 817 26.22 3.02 -48.13
C ALA A 817 26.52 1.58 -47.67
N THR A 818 25.49 0.89 -47.14
CA THR A 818 25.59 -0.51 -46.69
C THR A 818 24.39 -1.33 -47.16
N ALA A 819 24.61 -2.63 -47.33
CA ALA A 819 23.55 -3.58 -47.64
C ALA A 819 23.85 -4.97 -47.04
N GLY A 820 22.84 -5.82 -47.03
CA GLY A 820 22.99 -7.25 -46.78
C GLY A 820 22.66 -8.10 -47.98
N GLY A 821 23.30 -9.28 -48.09
CA GLY A 821 23.01 -10.31 -49.09
C GLY A 821 22.67 -11.65 -48.46
N LYS A 822 22.11 -12.58 -49.26
CA LYS A 822 21.73 -13.93 -48.79
C LYS A 822 22.45 -15.05 -49.57
N ASP A 823 22.84 -14.80 -50.81
CA ASP A 823 23.36 -15.82 -51.70
C ASP A 823 24.89 -15.78 -51.76
N LEU A 824 25.53 -16.66 -50.98
CA LEU A 824 27.00 -16.79 -50.92
C LEU A 824 27.63 -17.23 -52.24
N SER A 825 26.89 -17.95 -53.09
CA SER A 825 27.43 -18.48 -54.36
C SER A 825 27.66 -17.39 -55.39
N LYS A 826 27.02 -16.25 -55.28
CA LYS A 826 27.04 -15.15 -56.22
C LYS A 826 28.02 -14.01 -55.87
N ILE A 827 28.83 -14.17 -54.82
CA ILE A 827 29.76 -13.13 -54.38
C ILE A 827 30.73 -12.71 -55.49
N ASN A 828 31.31 -13.69 -56.21
CA ASN A 828 32.22 -13.40 -57.28
C ASN A 828 31.55 -12.70 -58.49
N GLU A 829 30.28 -13.04 -58.76
CA GLU A 829 29.47 -12.37 -59.79
C GLU A 829 29.21 -10.92 -59.38
N ALA A 830 28.82 -10.69 -58.14
CA ALA A 830 28.57 -9.34 -57.60
C ALA A 830 29.84 -8.47 -57.63
N LEU A 831 31.02 -8.99 -57.28
CA LEU A 831 32.29 -8.28 -57.31
C LEU A 831 32.63 -7.90 -58.71
N LYS A 832 32.51 -8.85 -59.71
CA LYS A 832 32.83 -8.64 -61.11
C LYS A 832 31.89 -7.57 -61.71
N GLN A 833 30.59 -7.71 -61.52
CA GLN A 833 29.64 -6.77 -62.11
C GLN A 833 29.75 -5.39 -61.50
N SER A 834 30.01 -5.27 -60.20
CA SER A 834 30.29 -4.00 -59.55
C SER A 834 31.54 -3.30 -60.11
N LEU A 835 32.61 -4.08 -60.42
CA LEU A 835 33.79 -3.52 -61.03
C LEU A 835 33.50 -3.03 -62.47
N GLU A 836 32.77 -3.80 -63.28
CA GLU A 836 32.31 -3.40 -64.61
C GLU A 836 31.44 -2.14 -64.58
N THR A 837 30.55 -2.03 -63.63
CA THR A 837 29.70 -0.86 -63.47
C THR A 837 30.55 0.38 -63.11
N ILE A 838 31.54 0.23 -62.23
CA ILE A 838 32.43 1.31 -61.89
C ILE A 838 33.31 1.73 -63.10
N GLU A 839 33.87 0.77 -63.85
CA GLU A 839 34.69 1.04 -65.04
C GLU A 839 33.93 1.74 -66.17
N LYS A 840 32.64 1.42 -66.36
CA LYS A 840 31.80 2.07 -67.36
C LYS A 840 31.36 3.51 -66.94
N ALA A 841 31.29 3.79 -65.65
CA ALA A 841 30.86 5.07 -65.16
C ALA A 841 31.99 6.11 -65.01
N LEU A 842 33.25 5.63 -64.98
CA LEU A 842 34.41 6.48 -64.99
C LEU A 842 34.92 6.71 -66.39
#